data_4714071713194f5d5a107cef8c424abe
#
_entry.id   4714071713194f5d5a107cef8c424abe
#
_cell.length_a   1.000
_cell.length_b   1.000
_cell.length_c   1.000
_cell.angle_alpha   90.00
_cell.angle_beta   90.00
_cell.angle_gamma   90.00
#
_symmetry.space_group_name_H-M   'P 1'
#
loop_
_entity.id
_entity.type
_entity.pdbx_description
1 polymer ?
#
loop_
_entity_poly.entity_id
_entity_poly.type
_entity_poly.pdbx_seq_one_letter_code
_entity_poly.pdbx_strand_id
1 'polypeptide(L)'
;MKMRIISKEDFANFVEALIKDKTLNVIGVKAKGDKFAFGPLESASELRLDYDVTILPPKKYFFPQRETLVTYDLAKGFAAKSPIEAKPMVIIGVHPYDIVALLHMDEIFRETKSDPYYFEKRQASIIIGVNIQKMSKWCFAPAMGCAAIDYGYDLMLTDLGNRYAINIGSQKGEQLLDKYAKNVKPALARDIQLVGQKKREVMEMSQQKFDFPPELIPELLSKSYEKSGFWEKHAEKCLACGSCVLVCPTCYCFDVKDQADLSLEYGERIRTWDGCLLEDFAKIASGENFRPTRPTRYRHRYFKKGKYLFDRFGFISCVGCGRCSSNCLPDIANPVKLFNDMYHELRSIGEQVAPAAVPEVEIQTEGNIDYVPKLATIVKKVPMTAKETLFEIKLDDGTDLNHKPGQFVEVSVFGVGEAPISISSSPTKKGTFELCVRKVGSVTTRLHALSVGDKVGIRGPFGNGFDAEQLKGKDLLFIAGGLGIAPLRSLFNYVLDNRKDYGRVILLYGCKEPREMLFGDELRALAKRNDVEFKPTVDWCPENELWEGNIGVITTLIPQVNFDPETTYAIVCGPPIMYKFVIADLKSRKVPDDHIILSLERRMKCGVGKCGHCQINQIYVCKDGPVFNYSKIKGVPEAL
;
A
#
# COMPACT_ATOMS: atom_id res chain seq x y z
N MET A 1 -25.45 16.37 -22.53
CA MET A 1 -25.28 14.91 -22.47
C MET A 1 -26.13 14.26 -23.54
N LYS A 2 -25.53 13.43 -24.42
CA LYS A 2 -26.30 12.72 -25.47
C LYS A 2 -27.02 11.55 -24.83
N MET A 3 -28.34 11.45 -24.99
CA MET A 3 -29.15 10.35 -24.51
C MET A 3 -29.90 9.70 -25.68
N ARG A 4 -29.89 8.38 -25.72
CA ARG A 4 -30.58 7.57 -26.74
C ARG A 4 -31.52 6.56 -26.07
N ILE A 5 -32.46 6.05 -26.83
CA ILE A 5 -33.44 5.05 -26.41
C ILE A 5 -33.30 3.82 -27.26
N ILE A 6 -33.40 2.64 -26.62
CA ILE A 6 -33.41 1.32 -27.26
C ILE A 6 -34.50 0.45 -26.64
N SER A 7 -35.20 -0.36 -27.44
CA SER A 7 -36.13 -1.35 -26.89
C SER A 7 -35.37 -2.44 -26.12
N LYS A 8 -36.05 -3.18 -25.22
CA LYS A 8 -35.41 -4.30 -24.53
C LYS A 8 -34.99 -5.43 -25.46
N GLU A 9 -35.75 -5.64 -26.54
CA GLU A 9 -35.44 -6.62 -27.58
C GLU A 9 -34.20 -6.21 -28.39
N ASP A 10 -34.14 -4.95 -28.87
CA ASP A 10 -32.97 -4.44 -29.59
C ASP A 10 -31.72 -4.38 -28.70
N PHE A 11 -31.88 -4.14 -27.39
CA PHE A 11 -30.78 -4.20 -26.43
C PHE A 11 -30.27 -5.66 -26.25
N ALA A 12 -31.15 -6.64 -26.18
CA ALA A 12 -30.75 -8.06 -26.17
C ALA A 12 -29.97 -8.42 -27.45
N ASN A 13 -30.46 -7.96 -28.62
CA ASN A 13 -29.78 -8.16 -29.91
C ASN A 13 -28.41 -7.45 -29.94
N PHE A 14 -28.28 -6.27 -29.33
CA PHE A 14 -27.01 -5.58 -29.15
C PHE A 14 -26.01 -6.42 -28.32
N VAL A 15 -26.44 -6.97 -27.19
CA VAL A 15 -25.60 -7.84 -26.34
C VAL A 15 -25.20 -9.10 -27.10
N GLU A 16 -26.13 -9.75 -27.84
CA GLU A 16 -25.80 -10.90 -28.69
C GLU A 16 -24.78 -10.56 -29.78
N ALA A 17 -24.86 -9.36 -30.38
CA ALA A 17 -23.90 -8.93 -31.39
C ALA A 17 -22.49 -8.73 -30.78
N LEU A 18 -22.39 -8.21 -29.54
CA LEU A 18 -21.14 -8.12 -28.81
C LEU A 18 -20.54 -9.51 -28.50
N ILE A 19 -21.37 -10.47 -28.04
CA ILE A 19 -20.93 -11.84 -27.70
C ILE A 19 -20.43 -12.59 -28.95
N LYS A 20 -21.00 -12.34 -30.11
CA LYS A 20 -20.60 -12.95 -31.39
C LYS A 20 -19.23 -12.44 -31.87
N ASP A 21 -18.82 -11.26 -31.48
CA ASP A 21 -17.48 -10.73 -31.81
C ASP A 21 -16.42 -11.36 -30.88
N LYS A 22 -15.71 -12.37 -31.39
CA LYS A 22 -14.70 -13.14 -30.64
C LYS A 22 -13.46 -12.33 -30.25
N THR A 23 -13.33 -11.10 -30.74
CA THR A 23 -12.26 -10.16 -30.32
C THR A 23 -12.58 -9.49 -28.99
N LEU A 24 -13.87 -9.53 -28.55
CA LEU A 24 -14.32 -8.96 -27.31
C LEU A 24 -14.52 -10.04 -26.23
N ASN A 25 -14.18 -9.70 -25.01
CA ASN A 25 -14.58 -10.46 -23.82
C ASN A 25 -15.78 -9.77 -23.17
N VAL A 26 -16.98 -10.31 -23.39
CA VAL A 26 -18.23 -9.73 -22.91
C VAL A 26 -18.58 -10.31 -21.55
N ILE A 27 -18.64 -9.46 -20.55
CA ILE A 27 -18.87 -9.80 -19.15
C ILE A 27 -20.18 -9.12 -18.71
N GLY A 28 -21.04 -9.86 -18.02
CA GLY A 28 -22.26 -9.31 -17.46
C GLY A 28 -22.59 -9.89 -16.10
N VAL A 29 -23.62 -9.35 -15.48
CA VAL A 29 -24.14 -9.88 -14.22
C VAL A 29 -25.04 -11.08 -14.53
N LYS A 30 -24.77 -12.23 -13.90
CA LYS A 30 -25.49 -13.49 -14.04
C LYS A 30 -26.09 -13.91 -12.70
N ALA A 31 -27.22 -14.59 -12.71
CA ALA A 31 -27.76 -15.27 -11.53
C ALA A 31 -26.83 -16.44 -11.12
N LYS A 32 -26.61 -16.61 -9.81
CA LYS A 32 -25.88 -17.72 -9.20
C LYS A 32 -26.64 -18.20 -7.97
N GLY A 33 -27.63 -19.08 -8.18
CA GLY A 33 -28.61 -19.41 -7.17
C GLY A 33 -29.44 -18.18 -6.80
N ASP A 34 -29.51 -17.86 -5.52
CA ASP A 34 -30.18 -16.67 -4.96
C ASP A 34 -29.35 -15.39 -5.03
N LYS A 35 -28.11 -15.46 -5.54
CA LYS A 35 -27.14 -14.34 -5.61
C LYS A 35 -26.81 -13.98 -7.05
N PHE A 36 -26.04 -12.91 -7.20
CA PHE A 36 -25.58 -12.41 -8.50
C PHE A 36 -24.05 -12.32 -8.54
N ALA A 37 -23.49 -12.57 -9.72
CA ALA A 37 -22.04 -12.49 -9.94
C ALA A 37 -21.73 -11.99 -11.35
N PHE A 38 -20.67 -11.22 -11.50
CA PHE A 38 -20.09 -10.93 -12.81
C PHE A 38 -19.41 -12.17 -13.39
N GLY A 39 -19.70 -12.48 -14.64
CA GLY A 39 -19.11 -13.59 -15.40
C GLY A 39 -19.18 -13.37 -16.91
N PRO A 40 -18.41 -14.15 -17.71
CA PRO A 40 -18.55 -14.14 -19.16
C PRO A 40 -19.98 -14.49 -19.57
N LEU A 41 -20.51 -13.78 -20.57
CA LEU A 41 -21.82 -14.07 -21.15
C LEU A 41 -21.66 -14.98 -22.36
N GLU A 42 -22.46 -16.03 -22.40
CA GLU A 42 -22.60 -16.93 -23.57
C GLU A 42 -23.85 -16.56 -24.42
N SER A 43 -24.83 -15.93 -23.77
CA SER A 43 -26.02 -15.39 -24.43
C SER A 43 -26.57 -14.17 -23.66
N ALA A 44 -27.29 -13.29 -24.36
CA ALA A 44 -27.94 -12.14 -23.76
C ALA A 44 -29.00 -12.53 -22.70
N SER A 45 -29.58 -13.72 -22.79
CA SER A 45 -30.61 -14.23 -21.86
C SER A 45 -30.05 -14.49 -20.45
N GLU A 46 -28.72 -14.65 -20.28
CA GLU A 46 -28.08 -14.81 -19.00
C GLU A 46 -27.94 -13.48 -18.23
N LEU A 47 -27.96 -12.34 -18.94
CA LEU A 47 -27.75 -11.03 -18.35
C LEU A 47 -28.86 -10.64 -17.39
N ARG A 48 -28.51 -10.21 -16.19
CA ARG A 48 -29.40 -9.66 -15.17
C ARG A 48 -29.03 -8.23 -14.86
N LEU A 49 -29.92 -7.29 -15.13
CA LEU A 49 -29.77 -5.88 -14.84
C LEU A 49 -30.58 -5.42 -13.62
N ASP A 50 -31.51 -6.23 -13.16
CA ASP A 50 -32.44 -5.99 -12.05
C ASP A 50 -31.94 -6.60 -10.72
N TYR A 51 -30.64 -6.76 -10.57
CA TYR A 51 -29.99 -7.31 -9.38
C TYR A 51 -29.83 -6.24 -8.27
N ASP A 52 -29.64 -6.67 -7.02
CA ASP A 52 -29.39 -5.82 -5.86
C ASP A 52 -27.89 -5.57 -5.60
N VAL A 53 -27.10 -6.64 -5.47
CA VAL A 53 -25.66 -6.60 -5.28
C VAL A 53 -24.99 -7.88 -5.77
N THR A 54 -23.81 -7.79 -6.37
CA THR A 54 -23.03 -8.97 -6.77
C THR A 54 -22.12 -9.44 -5.63
N ILE A 55 -21.81 -10.75 -5.59
CA ILE A 55 -20.92 -11.36 -4.58
C ILE A 55 -19.57 -10.64 -4.55
N LEU A 56 -18.92 -10.51 -5.70
CA LEU A 56 -17.67 -9.76 -5.87
C LEU A 56 -17.89 -8.59 -6.83
N PRO A 57 -17.23 -7.46 -6.57
CA PRO A 57 -17.28 -6.29 -7.45
C PRO A 57 -16.54 -6.53 -8.78
N PRO A 58 -16.80 -5.71 -9.82
CA PRO A 58 -16.15 -5.81 -11.12
C PRO A 58 -14.63 -5.51 -11.07
N LYS A 59 -14.11 -4.95 -9.98
CA LYS A 59 -12.67 -4.72 -9.80
C LYS A 59 -11.81 -5.96 -10.09
N LYS A 60 -12.35 -7.18 -9.90
CA LYS A 60 -11.64 -8.45 -10.15
C LYS A 60 -11.14 -8.62 -11.59
N TYR A 61 -11.68 -7.86 -12.54
CA TYR A 61 -11.26 -7.87 -13.94
C TYR A 61 -10.10 -6.93 -14.22
N PHE A 62 -9.90 -5.92 -13.39
CA PHE A 62 -8.81 -4.95 -13.49
C PHE A 62 -7.68 -5.25 -12.52
N PHE A 63 -8.05 -5.75 -11.35
CA PHE A 63 -7.20 -6.18 -10.27
C PHE A 63 -7.63 -7.60 -9.85
N PRO A 64 -7.16 -8.65 -10.56
CA PRO A 64 -7.53 -10.05 -10.30
C PRO A 64 -7.08 -10.53 -8.91
N GLN A 65 -7.77 -11.54 -8.38
CA GLN A 65 -7.40 -12.17 -7.09
C GLN A 65 -6.00 -12.79 -7.12
N ARG A 66 -5.56 -13.27 -8.28
CA ARG A 66 -4.21 -13.75 -8.56
C ARG A 66 -3.79 -13.24 -9.92
N GLU A 67 -2.60 -12.69 -10.00
CA GLU A 67 -2.03 -12.13 -11.23
C GLU A 67 -0.53 -12.33 -11.28
N THR A 68 -0.03 -12.80 -12.41
CA THR A 68 1.41 -12.95 -12.64
C THR A 68 2.01 -11.60 -13.01
N LEU A 69 2.98 -11.14 -12.23
CA LEU A 69 3.71 -9.90 -12.46
C LEU A 69 4.97 -10.14 -13.29
N VAL A 70 5.68 -11.24 -13.05
CA VAL A 70 6.93 -11.59 -13.74
C VAL A 70 6.94 -13.09 -13.94
N THR A 71 7.34 -13.52 -15.14
CA THR A 71 7.75 -14.90 -15.40
C THR A 71 9.26 -14.95 -15.57
N TYR A 72 9.90 -15.99 -15.09
CA TYR A 72 11.34 -16.17 -15.23
C TYR A 72 11.70 -17.62 -15.53
N ASP A 73 12.75 -17.79 -16.35
CA ASP A 73 13.31 -19.08 -16.72
C ASP A 73 14.67 -19.22 -16.04
N LEU A 74 14.77 -20.11 -15.07
CA LEU A 74 15.96 -20.32 -14.25
C LEU A 74 17.03 -21.10 -15.02
N ALA A 75 16.64 -21.95 -15.98
CA ALA A 75 17.55 -22.72 -16.82
C ALA A 75 18.23 -21.85 -17.88
N LYS A 76 17.55 -20.81 -18.37
CA LYS A 76 18.07 -19.88 -19.41
C LYS A 76 18.72 -18.61 -18.82
N GLY A 77 19.41 -18.74 -17.69
CA GLY A 77 20.16 -17.62 -17.13
C GLY A 77 19.30 -16.51 -16.52
N PHE A 78 18.16 -16.87 -15.90
CA PHE A 78 17.25 -15.94 -15.22
C PHE A 78 16.57 -14.94 -16.15
N ALA A 79 16.22 -15.34 -17.37
CA ALA A 79 15.45 -14.49 -18.28
C ALA A 79 14.09 -14.15 -17.68
N ALA A 80 13.94 -12.92 -17.19
CA ALA A 80 12.71 -12.43 -16.56
C ALA A 80 11.95 -11.49 -17.52
N LYS A 81 10.62 -11.60 -17.56
CA LYS A 81 9.77 -10.74 -18.38
C LYS A 81 8.42 -10.47 -17.74
N SER A 82 7.82 -9.34 -18.08
CA SER A 82 6.45 -9.00 -17.71
C SER A 82 5.46 -9.63 -18.70
N PRO A 83 4.47 -10.42 -18.23
CA PRO A 83 3.46 -11.06 -19.08
C PRO A 83 2.19 -10.21 -19.22
N ILE A 84 2.30 -8.88 -19.33
CA ILE A 84 1.11 -8.03 -19.47
C ILE A 84 0.39 -8.33 -20.78
N GLU A 85 -0.84 -8.82 -20.67
CA GLU A 85 -1.76 -9.00 -21.79
C GLU A 85 -3.13 -8.42 -21.42
N ALA A 86 -3.60 -7.44 -22.17
CA ALA A 86 -4.94 -6.88 -22.01
C ALA A 86 -5.81 -7.24 -23.22
N LYS A 87 -6.85 -8.04 -22.99
CA LYS A 87 -7.86 -8.32 -24.00
C LYS A 87 -9.00 -7.30 -23.91
N PRO A 88 -9.52 -6.79 -25.05
CA PRO A 88 -10.67 -5.89 -25.01
C PRO A 88 -11.86 -6.50 -24.27
N MET A 89 -12.39 -5.77 -23.28
CA MET A 89 -13.50 -6.22 -22.45
C MET A 89 -14.67 -5.25 -22.54
N VAL A 90 -15.90 -5.78 -22.54
CA VAL A 90 -17.13 -5.01 -22.34
C VAL A 90 -17.79 -5.52 -21.07
N ILE A 91 -17.87 -4.70 -20.03
CA ILE A 91 -18.48 -5.10 -18.76
C ILE A 91 -19.85 -4.44 -18.64
N ILE A 92 -20.92 -5.26 -18.62
CA ILE A 92 -22.32 -4.82 -18.68
C ILE A 92 -23.01 -4.97 -17.32
N GLY A 93 -23.73 -3.94 -16.90
CA GLY A 93 -24.55 -3.96 -15.70
C GLY A 93 -23.78 -3.51 -14.44
N VAL A 94 -22.84 -2.59 -14.56
CA VAL A 94 -22.09 -2.07 -13.42
C VAL A 94 -22.91 -1.00 -12.69
N HIS A 95 -23.18 -1.18 -11.39
CA HIS A 95 -23.86 -0.18 -10.58
C HIS A 95 -23.03 1.08 -10.35
N PRO A 96 -23.64 2.26 -10.15
CA PRO A 96 -22.95 3.54 -9.93
C PRO A 96 -21.89 3.48 -8.84
N TYR A 97 -22.18 2.86 -7.69
CA TYR A 97 -21.20 2.74 -6.59
C TYR A 97 -19.97 1.88 -6.95
N ASP A 98 -20.10 0.91 -7.86
CA ASP A 98 -18.95 0.13 -8.33
C ASP A 98 -18.13 0.93 -9.35
N ILE A 99 -18.75 1.80 -10.13
CA ILE A 99 -18.06 2.74 -11.04
C ILE A 99 -17.26 3.75 -10.22
N VAL A 100 -17.84 4.37 -9.20
CA VAL A 100 -17.12 5.27 -8.28
C VAL A 100 -15.94 4.54 -7.61
N ALA A 101 -16.15 3.28 -7.21
CA ALA A 101 -15.07 2.49 -6.63
C ALA A 101 -13.91 2.26 -7.60
N LEU A 102 -14.19 2.05 -8.91
CA LEU A 102 -13.14 1.94 -9.93
C LEU A 102 -12.40 3.25 -10.10
N LEU A 103 -13.09 4.40 -10.08
CA LEU A 103 -12.44 5.71 -10.15
C LEU A 103 -11.52 5.96 -8.94
N HIS A 104 -11.93 5.59 -7.73
CA HIS A 104 -11.04 5.63 -6.55
C HIS A 104 -9.82 4.73 -6.73
N MET A 105 -9.98 3.55 -7.31
CA MET A 105 -8.85 2.67 -7.60
C MET A 105 -7.95 3.23 -8.71
N ASP A 106 -8.52 3.88 -9.73
CA ASP A 106 -7.75 4.55 -10.78
C ASP A 106 -6.77 5.56 -10.16
N GLU A 107 -7.22 6.39 -9.20
CA GLU A 107 -6.35 7.36 -8.52
C GLU A 107 -5.27 6.69 -7.67
N ILE A 108 -5.63 5.66 -6.90
CA ILE A 108 -4.68 4.91 -6.06
C ILE A 108 -3.60 4.22 -6.90
N PHE A 109 -3.97 3.59 -8.03
CA PHE A 109 -3.02 2.89 -8.89
C PHE A 109 -2.21 3.83 -9.79
N ARG A 110 -2.69 5.08 -10.01
CA ARG A 110 -1.98 6.12 -10.78
C ARG A 110 -0.91 6.83 -9.96
N GLU A 111 -1.18 7.12 -8.69
CA GLU A 111 -0.36 7.96 -7.83
C GLU A 111 1.13 7.60 -7.86
N THR A 112 2.01 8.57 -8.05
CA THR A 112 3.47 8.49 -8.15
C THR A 112 3.94 7.63 -9.33
N LYS A 113 3.75 6.33 -9.28
CA LYS A 113 4.04 5.40 -10.38
C LYS A 113 2.80 4.62 -10.74
N SER A 114 2.43 4.68 -12.00
CA SER A 114 1.26 3.99 -12.53
C SER A 114 1.48 2.47 -12.57
N ASP A 115 0.46 1.69 -12.18
CA ASP A 115 0.51 0.23 -12.28
C ASP A 115 0.09 -0.22 -13.68
N PRO A 116 1.03 -0.70 -14.52
CA PRO A 116 0.71 -1.06 -15.91
C PRO A 116 -0.25 -2.25 -16.00
N TYR A 117 -0.19 -3.20 -15.05
CA TYR A 117 -1.09 -4.37 -15.04
C TYR A 117 -2.55 -3.98 -14.81
N TYR A 118 -2.79 -2.95 -14.02
CA TYR A 118 -4.12 -2.40 -13.80
C TYR A 118 -4.59 -1.58 -15.00
N PHE A 119 -3.77 -0.63 -15.48
CA PHE A 119 -4.18 0.34 -16.48
C PHE A 119 -4.31 -0.23 -17.89
N GLU A 120 -3.50 -1.20 -18.28
CA GLU A 120 -3.66 -1.89 -19.58
C GLU A 120 -5.06 -2.53 -19.69
N LYS A 121 -5.52 -3.22 -18.64
CA LYS A 121 -6.88 -3.79 -18.60
C LYS A 121 -7.95 -2.69 -18.54
N ARG A 122 -7.70 -1.62 -17.77
CA ARG A 122 -8.64 -0.52 -17.60
C ARG A 122 -8.87 0.24 -18.91
N GLN A 123 -7.80 0.49 -19.66
CA GLN A 123 -7.85 1.18 -20.95
C GLN A 123 -8.47 0.32 -22.07
N ALA A 124 -8.24 -0.99 -22.03
CA ALA A 124 -8.82 -1.93 -22.98
C ALA A 124 -10.32 -2.22 -22.73
N SER A 125 -10.91 -1.66 -21.68
CA SER A 125 -12.28 -1.99 -21.25
C SER A 125 -13.27 -0.89 -21.58
N ILE A 126 -14.54 -1.32 -21.79
CA ILE A 126 -15.72 -0.47 -21.91
C ILE A 126 -16.67 -0.81 -20.76
N ILE A 127 -17.15 0.19 -20.04
CA ILE A 127 -18.04 0.05 -18.90
C ILE A 127 -19.46 0.46 -19.30
N ILE A 128 -20.36 -0.50 -19.32
CA ILE A 128 -21.80 -0.26 -19.47
C ILE A 128 -22.45 -0.36 -18.09
N GLY A 129 -22.71 0.80 -17.48
CA GLY A 129 -23.39 0.89 -16.20
C GLY A 129 -24.90 0.65 -16.30
N VAL A 130 -25.51 0.37 -15.17
CA VAL A 130 -26.98 0.34 -15.02
C VAL A 130 -27.38 1.07 -13.75
N ASN A 131 -28.35 1.98 -13.84
CA ASN A 131 -28.93 2.62 -12.67
C ASN A 131 -29.63 1.57 -11.79
N ILE A 132 -29.48 1.69 -10.48
CA ILE A 132 -29.96 0.73 -9.48
C ILE A 132 -31.48 0.59 -9.60
N GLN A 133 -31.96 -0.63 -9.74
CA GLN A 133 -33.38 -0.98 -9.78
C GLN A 133 -33.84 -1.65 -8.48
N LYS A 134 -32.95 -2.39 -7.84
CA LYS A 134 -33.14 -3.05 -6.54
C LYS A 134 -31.95 -2.72 -5.65
N MET A 135 -32.18 -2.55 -4.38
CA MET A 135 -31.13 -2.20 -3.43
C MET A 135 -31.06 -3.24 -2.31
N SER A 136 -29.85 -3.73 -2.02
CA SER A 136 -29.59 -4.59 -0.87
C SER A 136 -29.95 -3.85 0.43
N LYS A 137 -30.51 -4.56 1.42
CA LYS A 137 -30.82 -4.00 2.75
C LYS A 137 -29.60 -3.39 3.48
N TRP A 138 -28.40 -3.74 3.07
CA TRP A 138 -27.16 -3.24 3.64
C TRP A 138 -26.55 -2.07 2.86
N CYS A 139 -27.12 -1.71 1.71
CA CYS A 139 -26.62 -0.66 0.86
C CYS A 139 -26.97 0.73 1.43
N PHE A 140 -25.99 1.60 1.51
CA PHE A 140 -26.10 3.02 1.89
C PHE A 140 -25.42 3.95 0.88
N ALA A 141 -25.31 3.49 -0.37
CA ALA A 141 -24.71 4.27 -1.45
C ALA A 141 -25.38 5.65 -1.68
N PRO A 142 -26.70 5.83 -1.47
CA PRO A 142 -27.33 7.14 -1.48
C PRO A 142 -26.67 8.14 -0.51
N ALA A 143 -26.45 7.73 0.74
CA ALA A 143 -25.83 8.57 1.76
C ALA A 143 -24.37 8.95 1.41
N MET A 144 -23.68 8.10 0.63
CA MET A 144 -22.30 8.35 0.18
C MET A 144 -22.23 9.11 -1.16
N GLY A 145 -23.35 9.54 -1.73
CA GLY A 145 -23.38 10.19 -3.05
C GLY A 145 -23.04 9.25 -4.22
N CYS A 146 -23.07 7.93 -4.01
CA CYS A 146 -22.60 6.94 -4.98
C CYS A 146 -23.72 6.14 -5.66
N ALA A 147 -25.01 6.44 -5.41
CA ALA A 147 -26.14 5.67 -5.96
C ALA A 147 -26.58 6.13 -7.34
N ALA A 148 -26.29 7.38 -7.72
CA ALA A 148 -26.60 7.96 -9.03
C ALA A 148 -25.45 8.90 -9.44
N ILE A 149 -24.88 8.66 -10.63
CA ILE A 149 -23.72 9.40 -11.14
C ILE A 149 -23.91 9.75 -12.61
N ASP A 150 -23.18 10.74 -13.09
CA ASP A 150 -23.19 11.21 -14.48
C ASP A 150 -21.81 11.13 -15.16
N TYR A 151 -20.87 10.35 -14.59
CA TYR A 151 -19.49 10.24 -15.06
C TYR A 151 -18.90 8.84 -14.77
N GLY A 152 -17.75 8.54 -15.37
CA GLY A 152 -16.96 7.34 -15.06
C GLY A 152 -17.40 6.06 -15.79
N TYR A 153 -18.34 6.16 -16.70
CA TYR A 153 -18.85 5.07 -17.55
C TYR A 153 -18.75 5.44 -19.03
N ASP A 154 -18.81 4.44 -19.90
CA ASP A 154 -18.90 4.63 -21.35
C ASP A 154 -20.37 4.73 -21.80
N LEU A 155 -21.23 3.87 -21.27
CA LEU A 155 -22.69 3.92 -21.41
C LEU A 155 -23.33 3.72 -20.04
N MET A 156 -24.48 4.40 -19.78
CA MET A 156 -25.28 4.19 -18.57
C MET A 156 -26.73 3.90 -18.96
N LEU A 157 -27.22 2.73 -18.53
CA LEU A 157 -28.57 2.26 -18.78
C LEU A 157 -29.52 2.71 -17.66
N THR A 158 -30.72 3.18 -18.03
CA THR A 158 -31.85 3.37 -17.11
C THR A 158 -33.04 2.61 -17.63
N ASP A 159 -33.59 1.72 -16.82
CA ASP A 159 -34.78 0.95 -17.16
C ASP A 159 -36.04 1.84 -17.10
N LEU A 160 -36.71 2.04 -18.22
CA LEU A 160 -37.97 2.78 -18.36
C LEU A 160 -39.20 1.86 -18.55
N GLY A 161 -39.08 0.59 -18.13
CA GLY A 161 -40.13 -0.45 -18.27
C GLY A 161 -39.95 -1.29 -19.53
N ASN A 162 -40.42 -0.83 -20.68
CA ASN A 162 -40.34 -1.56 -21.97
C ASN A 162 -39.09 -1.22 -22.80
N ARG A 163 -38.27 -0.28 -22.37
CA ARG A 163 -37.08 0.22 -23.07
C ARG A 163 -36.01 0.66 -22.08
N TYR A 164 -34.80 0.84 -22.57
CA TYR A 164 -33.70 1.50 -21.84
C TYR A 164 -33.42 2.88 -22.40
N ALA A 165 -33.22 3.85 -21.50
CA ALA A 165 -32.50 5.06 -21.83
C ALA A 165 -31.00 4.81 -21.65
N ILE A 166 -30.21 5.27 -22.61
CA ILE A 166 -28.75 5.13 -22.65
C ILE A 166 -28.12 6.51 -22.61
N ASN A 167 -27.48 6.84 -21.49
CA ASN A 167 -26.62 8.02 -21.42
C ASN A 167 -25.25 7.66 -22.00
N ILE A 168 -24.75 8.46 -22.95
CA ILE A 168 -23.44 8.30 -23.57
C ILE A 168 -22.44 9.08 -22.74
N GLY A 169 -21.47 8.38 -22.12
CA GLY A 169 -20.46 8.94 -21.24
C GLY A 169 -19.10 9.13 -21.91
N SER A 170 -18.82 8.41 -23.01
CA SER A 170 -17.54 8.49 -23.73
C SER A 170 -17.70 8.28 -25.23
N GLN A 171 -16.68 8.67 -25.99
CA GLN A 171 -16.60 8.38 -27.43
C GLN A 171 -16.52 6.87 -27.71
N LYS A 172 -15.82 6.09 -26.85
CA LYS A 172 -15.77 4.62 -26.96
C LYS A 172 -17.17 4.00 -26.85
N GLY A 173 -17.97 4.48 -25.89
CA GLY A 173 -19.35 4.04 -25.72
C GLY A 173 -20.21 4.38 -26.91
N GLU A 174 -20.10 5.59 -27.49
CA GLU A 174 -20.84 5.99 -28.70
C GLU A 174 -20.47 5.09 -29.89
N GLN A 175 -19.18 4.87 -30.13
CA GLN A 175 -18.69 3.99 -31.20
C GLN A 175 -19.16 2.54 -31.04
N LEU A 176 -19.16 2.02 -29.81
CA LEU A 176 -19.66 0.67 -29.52
C LEU A 176 -21.15 0.57 -29.88
N LEU A 177 -21.94 1.56 -29.46
CA LEU A 177 -23.38 1.59 -29.71
C LEU A 177 -23.67 1.69 -31.20
N ASP A 178 -22.98 2.59 -31.93
CA ASP A 178 -23.17 2.78 -33.38
C ASP A 178 -22.76 1.55 -34.20
N LYS A 179 -21.74 0.80 -33.75
CA LYS A 179 -21.26 -0.43 -34.44
C LYS A 179 -22.17 -1.61 -34.25
N TYR A 180 -22.71 -1.84 -33.05
CA TYR A 180 -23.40 -3.11 -32.72
C TYR A 180 -24.89 -2.99 -32.47
N ALA A 181 -25.41 -1.78 -32.12
CA ALA A 181 -26.82 -1.62 -31.83
C ALA A 181 -27.63 -1.20 -33.08
N LYS A 182 -28.86 -1.72 -33.18
CA LYS A 182 -29.83 -1.34 -34.21
C LYS A 182 -31.00 -0.59 -33.55
N ASN A 183 -31.74 0.16 -34.35
CA ASN A 183 -33.01 0.84 -33.95
C ASN A 183 -32.85 1.79 -32.75
N VAL A 184 -31.66 2.38 -32.53
CA VAL A 184 -31.40 3.35 -31.47
C VAL A 184 -31.93 4.71 -31.91
N LYS A 185 -32.76 5.36 -31.06
CA LYS A 185 -33.41 6.64 -31.35
C LYS A 185 -32.93 7.72 -30.35
N PRO A 186 -32.93 8.99 -30.73
CA PRO A 186 -32.73 10.06 -29.76
C PRO A 186 -33.80 10.02 -28.66
N ALA A 187 -33.41 10.34 -27.42
CA ALA A 187 -34.34 10.45 -26.30
C ALA A 187 -35.24 11.71 -26.47
N LEU A 188 -36.50 11.58 -26.10
CA LEU A 188 -37.45 12.68 -26.03
C LEU A 188 -37.38 13.34 -24.63
N ALA A 189 -37.88 14.57 -24.50
CA ALA A 189 -37.92 15.28 -23.21
C ALA A 189 -38.58 14.45 -22.08
N ARG A 190 -39.64 13.70 -22.38
CA ARG A 190 -40.31 12.80 -21.43
C ARG A 190 -39.39 11.68 -20.93
N ASP A 191 -38.50 11.16 -21.78
CA ASP A 191 -37.58 10.09 -21.40
C ASP A 191 -36.51 10.65 -20.44
N ILE A 192 -36.01 11.86 -20.69
CA ILE A 192 -35.07 12.57 -19.81
C ILE A 192 -35.69 12.82 -18.43
N GLN A 193 -36.96 13.25 -18.40
CA GLN A 193 -37.71 13.44 -17.13
C GLN A 193 -37.85 12.14 -16.35
N LEU A 194 -38.18 11.03 -17.02
CA LEU A 194 -38.29 9.69 -16.41
C LEU A 194 -36.95 9.23 -15.84
N VAL A 195 -35.84 9.42 -16.55
CA VAL A 195 -34.49 9.13 -16.03
C VAL A 195 -34.21 9.93 -14.74
N GLY A 196 -34.52 11.23 -14.74
CA GLY A 196 -34.38 12.07 -13.56
C GLY A 196 -35.24 11.60 -12.38
N GLN A 197 -36.46 11.16 -12.65
CA GLN A 197 -37.35 10.56 -11.63
C GLN A 197 -36.74 9.28 -11.07
N LYS A 198 -36.30 8.34 -11.92
CA LYS A 198 -35.66 7.09 -11.50
C LYS A 198 -34.44 7.32 -10.61
N LYS A 199 -33.59 8.30 -10.95
CA LYS A 199 -32.45 8.68 -10.12
C LYS A 199 -32.86 9.18 -8.73
N ARG A 200 -33.95 9.97 -8.61
CA ARG A 200 -34.48 10.41 -7.30
C ARG A 200 -35.06 9.25 -6.50
N GLU A 201 -35.83 8.35 -7.11
CA GLU A 201 -36.38 7.16 -6.48
C GLU A 201 -35.27 6.31 -5.85
N VAL A 202 -34.13 6.13 -6.52
CA VAL A 202 -32.97 5.37 -6.01
C VAL A 202 -32.40 6.00 -4.72
N MET A 203 -32.41 7.32 -4.60
CA MET A 203 -31.89 8.00 -3.38
C MET A 203 -32.73 7.70 -2.13
N GLU A 204 -33.98 7.30 -2.29
CA GLU A 204 -34.90 6.97 -1.19
C GLU A 204 -34.93 5.47 -0.85
N MET A 205 -34.34 4.60 -1.66
CA MET A 205 -34.38 3.13 -1.48
C MET A 205 -33.61 2.61 -0.26
N SER A 206 -32.65 3.40 0.27
CA SER A 206 -31.76 2.90 1.31
C SER A 206 -32.47 2.72 2.66
N GLN A 207 -32.32 1.52 3.24
CA GLN A 207 -32.76 1.20 4.61
C GLN A 207 -31.69 1.59 5.66
N GLN A 208 -30.46 1.90 5.23
CA GLN A 208 -29.35 2.28 6.10
C GLN A 208 -29.19 3.81 6.08
N LYS A 209 -29.23 4.45 7.24
CA LYS A 209 -29.11 5.91 7.36
C LYS A 209 -28.08 6.29 8.40
N PHE A 210 -27.29 7.30 8.11
CA PHE A 210 -26.48 7.98 9.12
C PHE A 210 -27.35 8.97 9.92
N ASP A 211 -27.07 9.08 11.22
CA ASP A 211 -27.69 10.07 12.10
C ASP A 211 -26.96 11.43 12.02
N PHE A 212 -26.04 11.56 11.07
CA PHE A 212 -25.19 12.71 10.86
C PHE A 212 -24.80 12.83 9.37
N PRO A 213 -24.33 13.99 8.89
CA PRO A 213 -23.82 14.15 7.52
C PRO A 213 -22.53 13.33 7.30
N PRO A 214 -22.43 12.50 6.24
CA PRO A 214 -21.27 11.61 5.99
C PRO A 214 -19.92 12.34 5.91
N GLU A 215 -19.90 13.62 5.61
CA GLU A 215 -18.71 14.49 5.57
C GLU A 215 -18.01 14.57 6.94
N LEU A 216 -18.71 14.21 8.03
CA LEU A 216 -18.13 14.14 9.38
C LEU A 216 -17.28 12.89 9.60
N ILE A 217 -17.36 11.87 8.75
CA ILE A 217 -16.67 10.57 8.95
C ILE A 217 -15.16 10.74 9.19
N PRO A 218 -14.40 11.55 8.44
CA PRO A 218 -12.97 11.73 8.68
C PRO A 218 -12.66 12.27 10.08
N GLU A 219 -13.47 13.21 10.56
CA GLU A 219 -13.26 13.82 11.87
C GLU A 219 -13.76 12.91 13.02
N LEU A 220 -14.86 12.22 12.83
CA LEU A 220 -15.33 11.18 13.78
C LEU A 220 -14.22 10.15 14.04
N LEU A 221 -13.58 9.68 12.96
CA LEU A 221 -12.46 8.75 13.06
C LEU A 221 -11.28 9.39 13.79
N SER A 222 -10.88 10.61 13.45
CA SER A 222 -9.77 11.31 14.13
C SER A 222 -9.97 11.34 15.64
N LYS A 223 -11.15 11.77 16.09
CA LYS A 223 -11.50 11.91 17.52
C LYS A 223 -11.66 10.55 18.24
N SER A 224 -11.86 9.47 17.50
CA SER A 224 -12.06 8.13 18.05
C SER A 224 -10.78 7.30 18.14
N TYR A 225 -9.64 7.78 17.64
CA TYR A 225 -8.45 6.96 17.50
C TYR A 225 -7.99 6.36 18.85
N GLU A 226 -7.86 7.20 19.87
CA GLU A 226 -7.39 6.81 21.21
C GLU A 226 -8.49 6.21 22.10
N LYS A 227 -9.71 6.06 21.59
CA LYS A 227 -10.83 5.46 22.34
C LYS A 227 -10.74 3.93 22.30
N SER A 228 -9.81 3.37 23.09
CA SER A 228 -9.53 1.93 23.09
C SER A 228 -10.78 1.10 23.35
N GLY A 229 -11.55 1.37 24.40
CA GLY A 229 -12.75 0.62 24.74
C GLY A 229 -13.82 0.58 23.64
N PHE A 230 -13.91 1.60 22.79
CA PHE A 230 -14.81 1.60 21.63
C PHE A 230 -14.41 0.53 20.61
N TRP A 231 -13.14 0.49 20.26
CA TRP A 231 -12.63 -0.43 19.25
C TRP A 231 -12.60 -1.88 19.72
N GLU A 232 -12.29 -2.13 21.01
CA GLU A 232 -12.36 -3.44 21.65
C GLU A 232 -13.79 -3.99 21.62
N LYS A 233 -14.77 -3.20 22.03
CA LYS A 233 -16.19 -3.54 22.01
C LYS A 233 -16.68 -3.92 20.62
N HIS A 234 -16.38 -3.10 19.60
CA HIS A 234 -16.82 -3.34 18.24
C HIS A 234 -16.07 -4.48 17.54
N ALA A 235 -14.85 -4.78 17.94
CA ALA A 235 -14.06 -5.88 17.39
C ALA A 235 -14.20 -7.19 18.16
N GLU A 236 -14.94 -7.24 19.27
CA GLU A 236 -15.04 -8.41 20.17
C GLU A 236 -15.39 -9.69 19.41
N LYS A 237 -16.41 -9.63 18.57
CA LYS A 237 -16.89 -10.77 17.75
C LYS A 237 -16.17 -10.93 16.43
N CYS A 238 -15.16 -10.10 16.11
CA CYS A 238 -14.47 -10.15 14.84
C CYS A 238 -13.65 -11.43 14.72
N LEU A 239 -13.88 -12.20 13.66
CA LEU A 239 -13.13 -13.44 13.36
C LEU A 239 -11.79 -13.15 12.66
N ALA A 240 -11.48 -11.89 12.32
CA ALA A 240 -10.32 -11.50 11.52
C ALA A 240 -10.19 -12.28 10.18
N CYS A 241 -11.30 -12.79 9.64
CA CYS A 241 -11.33 -13.65 8.44
C CYS A 241 -11.05 -12.91 7.12
N GLY A 242 -11.04 -11.58 7.11
CA GLY A 242 -10.78 -10.79 5.91
C GLY A 242 -11.93 -10.66 4.91
N SER A 243 -13.06 -11.37 5.06
CA SER A 243 -14.17 -11.34 4.09
C SER A 243 -14.62 -9.93 3.72
N CYS A 244 -14.80 -9.05 4.72
CA CYS A 244 -15.25 -7.68 4.50
C CYS A 244 -14.25 -6.78 3.73
N VAL A 245 -12.98 -7.14 3.67
CA VAL A 245 -11.97 -6.43 2.85
C VAL A 245 -11.84 -7.05 1.46
N LEU A 246 -11.98 -8.37 1.34
CA LEU A 246 -11.89 -9.07 0.06
C LEU A 246 -13.08 -8.76 -0.88
N VAL A 247 -14.30 -8.67 -0.32
CA VAL A 247 -15.51 -8.30 -1.10
C VAL A 247 -15.63 -6.79 -1.35
N CYS A 248 -14.79 -5.97 -0.74
CA CYS A 248 -14.90 -4.51 -0.86
C CYS A 248 -14.38 -4.03 -2.23
N PRO A 249 -15.17 -3.21 -2.98
CA PRO A 249 -14.76 -2.73 -4.29
C PRO A 249 -13.56 -1.78 -4.26
N THR A 250 -13.33 -1.09 -3.15
CA THR A 250 -12.25 -0.12 -2.98
C THR A 250 -11.07 -0.65 -2.15
N CYS A 251 -11.02 -1.94 -1.81
CA CYS A 251 -9.82 -2.55 -1.22
C CYS A 251 -8.84 -3.00 -2.30
N TYR A 252 -7.59 -2.61 -2.14
CA TYR A 252 -6.52 -2.78 -3.13
C TYR A 252 -5.26 -3.44 -2.57
N CYS A 253 -5.28 -3.89 -1.31
CA CYS A 253 -4.14 -4.55 -0.69
C CYS A 253 -3.81 -5.87 -1.40
N PHE A 254 -2.52 -6.14 -1.58
CA PHE A 254 -2.04 -7.38 -2.19
C PHE A 254 -0.72 -7.83 -1.57
N ASP A 255 -0.48 -9.13 -1.56
CA ASP A 255 0.82 -9.73 -1.28
C ASP A 255 1.55 -10.06 -2.58
N VAL A 256 2.88 -10.10 -2.54
CA VAL A 256 3.75 -10.50 -3.64
C VAL A 256 4.54 -11.73 -3.22
N LYS A 257 4.46 -12.79 -4.02
CA LYS A 257 5.12 -14.09 -3.76
C LYS A 257 5.71 -14.64 -5.05
N ASP A 258 6.77 -15.43 -4.89
CA ASP A 258 7.30 -16.25 -5.96
C ASP A 258 6.73 -17.67 -5.87
N GLN A 259 6.49 -18.28 -7.02
CA GLN A 259 6.16 -19.69 -7.18
C GLN A 259 7.06 -20.27 -8.26
N ALA A 260 7.75 -21.36 -7.95
CA ALA A 260 8.51 -22.10 -8.93
C ALA A 260 7.85 -23.46 -9.16
N ASP A 261 8.04 -24.02 -10.33
CA ASP A 261 7.63 -25.39 -10.61
C ASP A 261 8.51 -26.42 -9.87
N LEU A 262 8.12 -27.68 -9.89
CA LEU A 262 8.87 -28.75 -9.21
C LEU A 262 10.24 -29.03 -9.82
N SER A 263 10.44 -28.68 -11.09
CA SER A 263 11.75 -28.81 -11.76
C SER A 263 12.73 -27.71 -11.32
N LEU A 264 12.21 -26.61 -10.75
CA LEU A 264 12.94 -25.37 -10.44
C LEU A 264 13.57 -24.70 -11.69
N GLU A 265 13.05 -25.02 -12.88
CA GLU A 265 13.50 -24.43 -14.16
C GLU A 265 12.70 -23.19 -14.54
N TYR A 266 11.41 -23.19 -14.14
CA TYR A 266 10.50 -22.09 -14.42
C TYR A 266 9.87 -21.58 -13.15
N GLY A 267 9.61 -20.28 -13.10
CA GLY A 267 8.91 -19.66 -11.99
C GLY A 267 8.18 -18.40 -12.39
N GLU A 268 7.32 -17.95 -11.48
CA GLU A 268 6.57 -16.72 -11.63
C GLU A 268 6.51 -15.96 -10.31
N ARG A 269 6.55 -14.64 -10.41
CA ARG A 269 6.18 -13.73 -9.32
C ARG A 269 4.73 -13.34 -9.50
N ILE A 270 3.94 -13.57 -8.49
CA ILE A 270 2.50 -13.29 -8.51
C ILE A 270 2.15 -12.25 -7.46
N ARG A 271 1.12 -11.46 -7.75
CA ARG A 271 0.37 -10.76 -6.70
C ARG A 271 -0.96 -11.46 -6.43
N THR A 272 -1.33 -11.49 -5.15
CA THR A 272 -2.62 -12.04 -4.69
C THR A 272 -3.29 -11.04 -3.79
N TRP A 273 -4.63 -10.97 -3.82
CA TRP A 273 -5.34 -10.12 -2.85
C TRP A 273 -4.94 -10.46 -1.43
N ASP A 274 -4.78 -9.42 -0.63
CA ASP A 274 -4.48 -9.48 0.79
C ASP A 274 -5.36 -8.46 1.54
N GLY A 275 -5.31 -8.44 2.86
CA GLY A 275 -6.20 -7.59 3.64
C GLY A 275 -5.67 -7.17 5.00
N CYS A 276 -5.86 -5.89 5.32
CA CYS A 276 -5.39 -5.27 6.56
C CYS A 276 -6.00 -5.86 7.84
N LEU A 277 -7.04 -6.70 7.76
CA LEU A 277 -7.60 -7.45 8.89
C LEU A 277 -6.87 -8.75 9.18
N LEU A 278 -6.11 -9.28 8.21
CA LEU A 278 -5.37 -10.54 8.38
C LEU A 278 -4.22 -10.34 9.35
N GLU A 279 -3.94 -11.37 10.16
CA GLU A 279 -2.98 -11.28 11.27
C GLU A 279 -1.58 -10.93 10.82
N ASP A 280 -1.10 -11.59 9.77
CA ASP A 280 0.26 -11.42 9.27
C ASP A 280 0.44 -10.21 8.35
N PHE A 281 -0.62 -9.44 8.07
CA PHE A 281 -0.54 -8.33 7.11
C PHE A 281 0.52 -7.27 7.48
N ALA A 282 0.67 -6.96 8.77
CA ALA A 282 1.65 -5.99 9.26
C ALA A 282 2.83 -6.62 10.01
N LYS A 283 3.01 -7.96 9.91
CA LYS A 283 4.05 -8.71 10.60
C LYS A 283 5.30 -8.82 9.74
N ILE A 284 6.44 -8.40 10.25
CA ILE A 284 7.74 -8.54 9.59
C ILE A 284 8.38 -9.91 9.87
N ALA A 285 9.43 -10.25 9.12
CA ALA A 285 10.07 -11.56 9.20
C ALA A 285 10.69 -11.88 10.57
N SER A 286 11.11 -10.85 11.33
CA SER A 286 11.60 -11.01 12.72
C SER A 286 10.53 -11.42 13.72
N GLY A 287 9.25 -11.43 13.30
CA GLY A 287 8.11 -11.80 14.15
C GLY A 287 7.36 -10.61 14.75
N GLU A 288 7.90 -9.41 14.68
CA GLU A 288 7.21 -8.21 15.16
C GLU A 288 5.99 -7.90 14.28
N ASN A 289 4.87 -7.59 14.94
CA ASN A 289 3.63 -7.24 14.26
C ASN A 289 3.16 -5.85 14.71
N PHE A 290 3.15 -4.89 13.79
CA PHE A 290 2.74 -3.51 14.07
C PHE A 290 1.24 -3.33 14.31
N ARG A 291 0.41 -4.38 14.06
CA ARG A 291 -1.03 -4.45 14.39
C ARG A 291 -1.38 -5.81 14.96
N PRO A 292 -0.88 -6.14 16.18
CA PRO A 292 -0.97 -7.50 16.71
C PRO A 292 -2.39 -7.90 17.12
N THR A 293 -3.22 -6.94 17.58
CA THR A 293 -4.54 -7.25 18.12
C THR A 293 -5.66 -7.11 17.08
N ARG A 294 -6.77 -7.82 17.25
CA ARG A 294 -7.97 -7.69 16.40
C ARG A 294 -8.54 -6.27 16.41
N PRO A 295 -8.68 -5.58 17.56
CA PRO A 295 -9.15 -4.21 17.60
C PRO A 295 -8.30 -3.24 16.77
N THR A 296 -6.96 -3.34 16.83
CA THR A 296 -6.06 -2.48 16.05
C THR A 296 -6.23 -2.68 14.55
N ARG A 297 -6.38 -3.94 14.09
CA ARG A 297 -6.63 -4.26 12.67
C ARG A 297 -8.02 -3.82 12.22
N TYR A 298 -9.04 -3.99 13.09
CA TYR A 298 -10.40 -3.55 12.83
C TYR A 298 -10.49 -2.02 12.72
N ARG A 299 -9.88 -1.28 13.65
CA ARG A 299 -9.72 0.17 13.60
C ARG A 299 -9.06 0.62 12.31
N HIS A 300 -7.90 0.05 11.97
CA HIS A 300 -7.16 0.40 10.75
C HIS A 300 -8.01 0.25 9.48
N ARG A 301 -8.85 -0.79 9.39
CA ARG A 301 -9.77 -0.98 8.25
C ARG A 301 -10.70 0.21 8.06
N TYR A 302 -11.32 0.70 9.13
CA TYR A 302 -12.25 1.84 9.05
C TYR A 302 -11.53 3.16 8.81
N PHE A 303 -10.41 3.36 9.48
CA PHE A 303 -9.55 4.52 9.23
C PHE A 303 -9.06 4.58 7.78
N LYS A 304 -8.65 3.46 7.21
CA LYS A 304 -8.26 3.39 5.80
C LYS A 304 -9.39 3.83 4.87
N LYS A 305 -10.65 3.49 5.20
CA LYS A 305 -11.81 3.83 4.37
C LYS A 305 -12.31 5.26 4.55
N GLY A 306 -12.30 5.77 5.77
CA GLY A 306 -12.94 7.04 6.10
C GLY A 306 -11.97 8.19 6.37
N LYS A 307 -10.68 7.90 6.63
CA LYS A 307 -9.69 8.93 7.02
C LYS A 307 -8.42 8.89 6.17
N TYR A 308 -7.67 7.78 6.14
CA TYR A 308 -6.35 7.78 5.51
C TYR A 308 -6.36 8.05 4.01
N LEU A 309 -7.37 7.51 3.30
CA LEU A 309 -7.53 7.80 1.88
C LEU A 309 -8.16 9.18 1.64
N PHE A 310 -8.98 9.68 2.57
CA PHE A 310 -9.45 11.06 2.54
C PHE A 310 -8.27 12.04 2.69
N ASP A 311 -7.40 11.85 3.66
CA ASP A 311 -6.23 12.72 3.86
C ASP A 311 -5.26 12.70 2.67
N ARG A 312 -5.21 11.57 1.94
CA ARG A 312 -4.29 11.39 0.83
C ARG A 312 -4.85 11.78 -0.53
N PHE A 313 -6.14 11.59 -0.76
CA PHE A 313 -6.78 11.75 -2.08
C PHE A 313 -8.01 12.67 -2.08
N GLY A 314 -8.43 13.18 -0.94
CA GLY A 314 -9.61 14.06 -0.83
C GLY A 314 -10.96 13.34 -0.87
N PHE A 315 -11.02 12.00 -0.90
CA PHE A 315 -12.27 11.25 -0.94
C PHE A 315 -12.42 10.21 0.17
N ILE A 316 -13.63 10.05 0.68
CA ILE A 316 -13.99 8.91 1.52
C ILE A 316 -14.07 7.67 0.64
N SER A 317 -13.22 6.68 0.89
CA SER A 317 -13.10 5.52 0.01
C SER A 317 -14.27 4.53 0.08
N CYS A 318 -15.14 4.62 1.08
CA CYS A 318 -16.34 3.81 1.18
C CYS A 318 -17.42 4.32 0.22
N VAL A 319 -17.93 3.47 -0.68
CA VAL A 319 -18.98 3.79 -1.66
C VAL A 319 -20.37 3.31 -1.24
N GLY A 320 -20.55 2.81 -0.02
CA GLY A 320 -21.85 2.44 0.52
C GLY A 320 -22.50 1.18 -0.08
N CYS A 321 -21.77 0.32 -0.81
CA CYS A 321 -22.35 -0.83 -1.52
C CYS A 321 -22.93 -1.95 -0.62
N GLY A 322 -22.59 -1.98 0.69
CA GLY A 322 -23.11 -2.94 1.66
C GLY A 322 -22.52 -4.37 1.63
N ARG A 323 -21.62 -4.70 0.68
CA ARG A 323 -21.03 -6.05 0.58
C ARG A 323 -20.31 -6.51 1.84
N CYS A 324 -19.64 -5.60 2.56
CA CYS A 324 -18.95 -5.95 3.80
C CYS A 324 -19.91 -6.42 4.89
N SER A 325 -21.07 -5.79 5.02
CA SER A 325 -22.11 -6.19 5.99
C SER A 325 -22.76 -7.51 5.58
N SER A 326 -23.14 -7.66 4.31
CA SER A 326 -23.81 -8.89 3.80
C SER A 326 -22.94 -10.16 3.84
N ASN A 327 -21.60 -10.01 3.93
CA ASN A 327 -20.65 -11.13 3.97
C ASN A 327 -19.98 -11.29 5.35
N CYS A 328 -20.43 -10.58 6.38
CA CYS A 328 -19.90 -10.69 7.74
C CYS A 328 -20.73 -11.66 8.57
N LEU A 329 -20.19 -12.85 8.87
CA LEU A 329 -20.90 -13.86 9.66
C LEU A 329 -21.34 -13.35 11.04
N PRO A 330 -20.48 -12.67 11.84
CA PRO A 330 -20.88 -12.15 13.15
C PRO A 330 -21.62 -10.81 13.08
N ASP A 331 -21.98 -10.33 11.90
CA ASP A 331 -22.74 -9.09 11.64
C ASP A 331 -22.17 -7.83 12.31
N ILE A 332 -20.85 -7.70 12.32
CA ILE A 332 -20.16 -6.55 12.92
C ILE A 332 -19.53 -5.59 11.90
N ALA A 333 -19.47 -5.97 10.63
CA ALA A 333 -18.85 -5.15 9.59
C ALA A 333 -19.85 -4.16 8.95
N ASN A 334 -20.80 -3.63 9.73
CA ASN A 334 -21.73 -2.62 9.28
C ASN A 334 -21.19 -1.21 9.53
N PRO A 335 -20.76 -0.47 8.48
CA PRO A 335 -20.19 0.87 8.64
C PRO A 335 -21.20 1.87 9.19
N VAL A 336 -22.48 1.79 8.80
CA VAL A 336 -23.51 2.73 9.26
C VAL A 336 -23.70 2.61 10.76
N LYS A 337 -23.88 1.38 11.26
CA LYS A 337 -24.01 1.14 12.71
C LYS A 337 -22.78 1.64 13.47
N LEU A 338 -21.57 1.28 13.01
CA LEU A 338 -20.32 1.70 13.69
C LEU A 338 -20.21 3.23 13.77
N PHE A 339 -20.45 3.92 12.67
CA PHE A 339 -20.30 5.38 12.63
C PHE A 339 -21.42 6.10 13.41
N ASN A 340 -22.64 5.58 13.42
CA ASN A 340 -23.70 6.11 14.29
C ASN A 340 -23.35 5.93 15.77
N ASP A 341 -22.91 4.71 16.17
CA ASP A 341 -22.47 4.45 17.55
C ASP A 341 -21.33 5.41 17.95
N MET A 342 -20.37 5.65 17.07
CA MET A 342 -19.25 6.58 17.27
C MET A 342 -19.73 8.03 17.43
N TYR A 343 -20.63 8.48 16.57
CA TYR A 343 -21.20 9.82 16.61
C TYR A 343 -21.92 10.07 17.93
N HIS A 344 -22.78 9.13 18.36
CA HIS A 344 -23.52 9.26 19.63
C HIS A 344 -22.59 9.21 20.85
N GLU A 345 -21.57 8.35 20.84
CA GLU A 345 -20.59 8.28 21.93
C GLU A 345 -19.80 9.59 22.07
N LEU A 346 -19.29 10.15 20.96
CA LEU A 346 -18.58 11.42 20.99
C LEU A 346 -19.47 12.56 21.50
N ARG A 347 -20.72 12.64 21.04
CA ARG A 347 -21.67 13.64 21.51
C ARG A 347 -22.03 13.50 22.99
N SER A 348 -22.13 12.27 23.49
CA SER A 348 -22.47 12.03 24.90
C SER A 348 -21.43 12.57 25.89
N ILE A 349 -20.20 12.75 25.45
CA ILE A 349 -19.09 13.33 26.24
C ILE A 349 -18.82 14.80 25.88
N GLY A 350 -19.72 15.45 25.13
CA GLY A 350 -19.63 16.86 24.78
C GLY A 350 -18.68 17.20 23.62
N GLU A 351 -18.18 16.21 22.88
CA GLU A 351 -17.33 16.46 21.72
C GLU A 351 -18.14 17.05 20.55
N GLN A 352 -17.67 18.17 20.03
CA GLN A 352 -18.19 18.74 18.79
C GLN A 352 -17.43 18.18 17.59
N VAL A 353 -18.16 17.76 16.57
CA VAL A 353 -17.59 17.22 15.32
C VAL A 353 -18.01 18.14 14.18
N ALA A 354 -17.02 18.69 13.49
CA ALA A 354 -17.21 19.50 12.29
C ALA A 354 -16.60 18.79 11.06
N PRO A 355 -17.05 19.07 9.84
CA PRO A 355 -16.43 18.50 8.64
C PRO A 355 -14.95 18.83 8.57
N ALA A 356 -14.13 17.81 8.26
CA ALA A 356 -12.72 18.04 7.95
C ALA A 356 -12.59 18.80 6.62
N ALA A 357 -11.60 19.69 6.54
CA ALA A 357 -11.26 20.32 5.28
C ALA A 357 -10.84 19.25 4.26
N VAL A 358 -11.39 19.33 3.04
CA VAL A 358 -10.95 18.46 1.95
C VAL A 358 -9.54 18.88 1.56
N PRO A 359 -8.55 17.98 1.61
CA PRO A 359 -7.19 18.35 1.24
C PRO A 359 -7.10 18.70 -0.25
N GLU A 360 -6.33 19.72 -0.58
CA GLU A 360 -5.94 19.97 -1.96
C GLU A 360 -4.90 18.93 -2.37
N VAL A 361 -5.28 18.03 -3.28
CA VAL A 361 -4.43 16.91 -3.70
C VAL A 361 -4.18 17.00 -5.19
N GLU A 362 -2.92 17.12 -5.56
CA GLU A 362 -2.46 16.93 -6.94
C GLU A 362 -1.83 15.54 -7.06
N ILE A 363 -2.46 14.67 -7.86
CA ILE A 363 -1.93 13.32 -8.10
C ILE A 363 -0.91 13.38 -9.22
N GLN A 364 0.36 13.33 -8.85
CA GLN A 364 1.47 13.29 -9.79
C GLN A 364 1.78 11.84 -10.19
N THR A 365 2.14 11.65 -11.46
CA THR A 365 2.55 10.35 -12.00
C THR A 365 3.94 10.47 -12.64
N GLU A 366 4.88 9.68 -12.15
CA GLU A 366 6.30 9.67 -12.56
C GLU A 366 6.65 8.41 -13.38
N GLY A 367 5.78 8.01 -14.29
CA GLY A 367 5.96 6.81 -15.12
C GLY A 367 5.32 5.56 -14.52
N ASN A 368 5.77 4.38 -14.98
CA ASN A 368 5.19 3.09 -14.63
C ASN A 368 6.01 2.36 -13.56
N ILE A 369 5.35 1.47 -12.82
CA ILE A 369 6.03 0.52 -11.94
C ILE A 369 6.70 -0.54 -12.80
N ASP A 370 7.99 -0.77 -12.55
CA ASP A 370 8.69 -1.94 -13.08
C ASP A 370 8.78 -3.03 -11.99
N TYR A 371 8.15 -4.17 -12.26
CA TYR A 371 8.21 -5.34 -11.39
C TYR A 371 9.31 -6.32 -11.77
N VAL A 372 9.94 -6.15 -12.94
CA VAL A 372 11.04 -7.01 -13.41
C VAL A 372 12.32 -6.61 -12.69
N PRO A 373 12.96 -7.51 -11.92
CA PRO A 373 14.22 -7.19 -11.27
C PRO A 373 15.38 -7.14 -12.27
N LYS A 374 16.32 -6.22 -12.05
CA LYS A 374 17.63 -6.25 -12.71
C LYS A 374 18.43 -7.42 -12.17
N LEU A 375 19.09 -8.14 -13.06
CA LEU A 375 19.99 -9.22 -12.66
C LEU A 375 21.27 -8.66 -12.06
N ALA A 376 21.76 -9.30 -10.99
CA ALA A 376 22.96 -8.87 -10.28
C ALA A 376 23.71 -10.09 -9.73
N THR A 377 25.02 -9.90 -9.52
CA THR A 377 25.94 -10.94 -9.05
C THR A 377 26.44 -10.62 -7.65
N ILE A 378 26.48 -11.61 -6.77
CA ILE A 378 27.18 -11.53 -5.47
C ILE A 378 28.68 -11.57 -5.74
N VAL A 379 29.39 -10.46 -5.54
CA VAL A 379 30.85 -10.37 -5.81
C VAL A 379 31.68 -10.56 -4.54
N LYS A 380 31.08 -10.36 -3.35
CA LYS A 380 31.73 -10.60 -2.06
C LYS A 380 30.69 -10.98 -1.01
N LYS A 381 31.09 -11.84 -0.08
CA LYS A 381 30.25 -12.30 1.03
C LYS A 381 31.12 -12.40 2.30
N VAL A 382 30.77 -11.63 3.33
CA VAL A 382 31.51 -11.56 4.57
C VAL A 382 30.58 -11.82 5.75
N PRO A 383 30.71 -12.97 6.45
CA PRO A 383 30.00 -13.17 7.71
C PRO A 383 30.41 -12.11 8.72
N MET A 384 29.43 -11.42 9.31
CA MET A 384 29.65 -10.37 10.30
C MET A 384 29.43 -10.92 11.72
N THR A 385 28.37 -11.68 11.89
CA THR A 385 28.00 -12.36 13.12
C THR A 385 27.43 -13.77 12.78
N ALA A 386 26.93 -14.49 13.76
CA ALA A 386 26.23 -15.76 13.52
C ALA A 386 24.95 -15.61 12.67
N LYS A 387 24.36 -14.41 12.62
CA LYS A 387 23.08 -14.13 11.95
C LYS A 387 23.19 -13.15 10.81
N GLU A 388 24.16 -12.26 10.79
CA GLU A 388 24.33 -11.22 9.80
C GLU A 388 25.50 -11.49 8.86
N THR A 389 25.28 -11.24 7.57
CA THR A 389 26.29 -11.31 6.50
C THR A 389 26.25 -10.05 5.67
N LEU A 390 27.41 -9.50 5.37
CA LEU A 390 27.58 -8.41 4.41
C LEU A 390 27.78 -8.99 3.00
N PHE A 391 26.89 -8.64 2.09
CA PHE A 391 26.95 -8.98 0.67
C PHE A 391 27.35 -7.75 -0.13
N GLU A 392 28.32 -7.87 -1.00
CA GLU A 392 28.64 -6.89 -2.03
C GLU A 392 28.07 -7.36 -3.35
N ILE A 393 27.28 -6.50 -3.99
CA ILE A 393 26.46 -6.83 -5.15
C ILE A 393 26.88 -5.92 -6.32
N LYS A 394 26.95 -6.51 -7.52
CA LYS A 394 27.21 -5.81 -8.77
C LYS A 394 26.03 -6.04 -9.74
N LEU A 395 25.48 -4.98 -10.32
CA LEU A 395 24.49 -5.11 -11.38
C LEU A 395 25.15 -5.67 -12.65
N ASP A 396 24.51 -6.65 -13.28
CA ASP A 396 25.08 -7.34 -14.46
C ASP A 396 25.07 -6.46 -15.72
N ASP A 397 24.17 -5.47 -15.78
CA ASP A 397 24.12 -4.48 -16.86
C ASP A 397 25.26 -3.43 -16.78
N GLY A 398 26.11 -3.52 -15.76
CA GLY A 398 27.25 -2.62 -15.55
C GLY A 398 26.87 -1.22 -15.09
N THR A 399 25.60 -0.95 -14.83
CA THR A 399 25.15 0.36 -14.34
C THR A 399 25.39 0.49 -12.82
N ASP A 400 25.55 1.73 -12.36
CA ASP A 400 25.55 2.04 -10.92
C ASP A 400 24.11 2.05 -10.40
N LEU A 401 23.94 1.67 -9.13
CA LEU A 401 22.63 1.71 -8.46
C LEU A 401 22.11 3.15 -8.28
N ASN A 402 23.00 4.13 -8.20
CA ASN A 402 22.70 5.57 -8.03
C ASN A 402 21.73 5.87 -6.89
N HIS A 403 21.92 5.20 -5.76
CA HIS A 403 21.10 5.38 -4.58
C HIS A 403 21.47 6.65 -3.79
N LYS A 404 20.52 7.12 -2.97
CA LYS A 404 20.77 8.07 -1.88
C LYS A 404 21.02 7.31 -0.57
N PRO A 405 21.80 7.86 0.37
CA PRO A 405 21.93 7.23 1.69
C PRO A 405 20.56 6.98 2.34
N GLY A 406 20.39 5.84 2.99
CA GLY A 406 19.14 5.48 3.68
C GLY A 406 18.05 4.88 2.79
N GLN A 407 18.26 4.76 1.48
CA GLN A 407 17.38 4.01 0.58
C GLN A 407 17.59 2.49 0.73
N PHE A 408 16.66 1.72 0.18
CA PHE A 408 16.68 0.25 0.21
C PHE A 408 16.42 -0.33 -1.19
N VAL A 409 16.67 -1.62 -1.34
CA VAL A 409 16.32 -2.41 -2.53
C VAL A 409 15.45 -3.60 -2.13
N GLU A 410 14.58 -4.04 -3.04
CA GLU A 410 13.97 -5.35 -2.95
C GLU A 410 14.94 -6.36 -3.58
N VAL A 411 15.47 -7.27 -2.75
CA VAL A 411 16.38 -8.34 -3.19
C VAL A 411 15.56 -9.57 -3.51
N SER A 412 15.60 -10.02 -4.76
CA SER A 412 14.93 -11.22 -5.23
C SER A 412 15.89 -12.42 -5.15
N VAL A 413 15.44 -13.48 -4.47
CA VAL A 413 15.97 -14.84 -4.65
C VAL A 413 14.94 -15.60 -5.46
N PHE A 414 15.24 -15.83 -6.73
CA PHE A 414 14.28 -16.40 -7.67
C PHE A 414 13.76 -17.76 -7.19
N GLY A 415 12.44 -17.95 -7.30
CA GLY A 415 11.73 -19.14 -6.78
C GLY A 415 11.42 -19.11 -5.28
N VAL A 416 11.91 -18.10 -4.54
CA VAL A 416 11.67 -17.94 -3.10
C VAL A 416 10.90 -16.66 -2.77
N GLY A 417 11.26 -15.53 -3.41
CA GLY A 417 10.59 -14.25 -3.23
C GLY A 417 11.52 -13.05 -3.15
N GLU A 418 10.98 -11.95 -2.66
CA GLU A 418 11.71 -10.68 -2.43
C GLU A 418 11.72 -10.30 -0.95
N ALA A 419 12.76 -9.58 -0.57
CA ALA A 419 12.87 -8.95 0.74
C ALA A 419 13.46 -7.54 0.62
N PRO A 420 12.92 -6.54 1.35
CA PRO A 420 13.48 -5.20 1.43
C PRO A 420 14.76 -5.22 2.27
N ILE A 421 15.85 -4.74 1.71
CA ILE A 421 17.16 -4.67 2.38
C ILE A 421 17.72 -3.26 2.20
N SER A 422 18.06 -2.61 3.31
CA SER A 422 18.70 -1.30 3.30
C SER A 422 20.08 -1.35 2.64
N ILE A 423 20.37 -0.35 1.82
CA ILE A 423 21.70 -0.19 1.22
C ILE A 423 22.63 0.34 2.31
N SER A 424 23.72 -0.38 2.55
CA SER A 424 24.65 -0.09 3.66
C SER A 424 25.93 0.63 3.21
N SER A 425 26.26 0.61 1.90
CA SER A 425 27.39 1.34 1.34
C SER A 425 27.07 2.80 1.07
N SER A 426 28.10 3.65 1.10
CA SER A 426 28.02 5.03 0.60
C SER A 426 27.70 5.07 -0.90
N PRO A 427 26.90 6.03 -1.39
CA PRO A 427 26.69 6.24 -2.82
C PRO A 427 27.95 6.70 -3.59
N THR A 428 29.01 7.07 -2.88
CA THR A 428 30.33 7.37 -3.47
C THR A 428 31.02 6.12 -3.99
N LYS A 429 30.70 4.92 -3.43
CA LYS A 429 31.17 3.63 -3.91
C LYS A 429 30.50 3.31 -5.25
N LYS A 430 31.29 3.24 -6.32
CA LYS A 430 30.83 2.98 -7.68
C LYS A 430 31.05 1.53 -8.10
N GLY A 431 30.24 1.06 -9.06
CA GLY A 431 30.32 -0.28 -9.66
C GLY A 431 29.74 -1.39 -8.79
N THR A 432 29.63 -1.21 -7.48
CA THR A 432 29.04 -2.19 -6.54
C THR A 432 28.33 -1.46 -5.40
N PHE A 433 27.50 -2.18 -4.68
CA PHE A 433 26.86 -1.69 -3.44
C PHE A 433 26.79 -2.81 -2.39
N GLU A 434 26.62 -2.46 -1.14
CA GLU A 434 26.67 -3.40 -0.02
C GLU A 434 25.33 -3.49 0.71
N LEU A 435 24.99 -4.72 1.10
CA LEU A 435 23.78 -5.08 1.82
C LEU A 435 24.17 -5.88 3.07
N CYS A 436 23.86 -5.38 4.27
CA CYS A 436 24.02 -6.14 5.51
C CYS A 436 22.71 -6.85 5.83
N VAL A 437 22.68 -8.17 5.73
CA VAL A 437 21.47 -8.97 5.77
C VAL A 437 21.44 -9.90 6.99
N ARG A 438 20.38 -9.80 7.78
CA ARG A 438 20.08 -10.75 8.87
C ARG A 438 19.35 -11.98 8.33
N LYS A 439 19.80 -13.16 8.70
CA LYS A 439 19.15 -14.45 8.41
C LYS A 439 17.92 -14.62 9.31
N VAL A 440 16.71 -14.36 8.77
CA VAL A 440 15.49 -14.36 9.60
C VAL A 440 14.25 -14.96 8.91
N GLY A 441 14.09 -14.83 7.60
CA GLY A 441 12.96 -15.36 6.83
C GLY A 441 13.43 -16.28 5.69
N SER A 442 12.49 -16.82 4.90
CA SER A 442 12.79 -17.74 3.79
C SER A 442 13.76 -17.12 2.78
N VAL A 443 13.50 -15.88 2.33
CA VAL A 443 14.33 -15.18 1.34
C VAL A 443 15.74 -14.96 1.87
N THR A 444 15.88 -14.40 3.08
CA THR A 444 17.20 -14.12 3.67
C THR A 444 17.95 -15.40 4.03
N THR A 445 17.24 -16.46 4.45
CA THR A 445 17.86 -17.77 4.68
C THR A 445 18.43 -18.35 3.40
N ARG A 446 17.69 -18.26 2.29
CA ARG A 446 18.20 -18.73 1.00
C ARG A 446 19.31 -17.85 0.47
N LEU A 447 19.22 -16.52 0.63
CA LEU A 447 20.29 -15.60 0.27
C LEU A 447 21.60 -15.92 1.00
N HIS A 448 21.55 -16.25 2.28
CA HIS A 448 22.70 -16.69 3.07
C HIS A 448 23.30 -18.02 2.57
N ALA A 449 22.53 -18.87 1.88
CA ALA A 449 23.02 -20.12 1.30
C ALA A 449 23.69 -19.92 -0.06
N LEU A 450 23.52 -18.75 -0.70
CA LEU A 450 24.18 -18.41 -1.96
C LEU A 450 25.68 -18.15 -1.76
N SER A 451 26.44 -18.33 -2.81
CA SER A 451 27.90 -18.14 -2.87
C SER A 451 28.27 -16.92 -3.71
N VAL A 452 29.53 -16.50 -3.61
CA VAL A 452 30.11 -15.51 -4.54
C VAL A 452 30.02 -16.08 -5.97
N GLY A 453 29.55 -15.25 -6.91
CA GLY A 453 29.24 -15.63 -8.30
C GLY A 453 27.78 -15.96 -8.55
N ASP A 454 26.99 -16.29 -7.50
CA ASP A 454 25.56 -16.55 -7.66
C ASP A 454 24.77 -15.28 -8.00
N LYS A 455 23.61 -15.50 -8.64
CA LYS A 455 22.74 -14.44 -9.14
C LYS A 455 21.60 -14.14 -8.19
N VAL A 456 21.28 -12.85 -8.11
CA VAL A 456 20.11 -12.31 -7.41
C VAL A 456 19.42 -11.28 -8.31
N GLY A 457 18.16 -10.98 -8.02
CA GLY A 457 17.46 -9.87 -8.69
C GLY A 457 17.43 -8.64 -7.78
N ILE A 458 17.51 -7.46 -8.36
CA ILE A 458 17.48 -6.18 -7.65
C ILE A 458 16.41 -5.28 -8.26
N ARG A 459 15.46 -4.83 -7.43
CA ARG A 459 14.54 -3.73 -7.76
C ARG A 459 14.78 -2.55 -6.84
N GLY A 460 14.73 -1.36 -7.39
CA GLY A 460 15.01 -0.11 -6.67
C GLY A 460 16.11 0.72 -7.32
N PRO A 461 16.68 1.70 -6.60
CA PRO A 461 16.49 1.97 -5.18
C PRO A 461 15.10 2.53 -4.87
N PHE A 462 14.59 2.25 -3.66
CA PHE A 462 13.29 2.70 -3.18
C PHE A 462 13.43 3.55 -1.91
N GLY A 463 12.36 4.32 -1.63
CA GLY A 463 12.32 5.23 -0.50
C GLY A 463 12.95 6.59 -0.79
N ASN A 464 12.77 7.53 0.16
CA ASN A 464 13.22 8.92 0.00
C ASN A 464 14.72 9.13 0.33
N GLY A 465 15.30 8.33 1.25
CA GLY A 465 16.68 8.50 1.73
C GLY A 465 16.89 9.72 2.65
N PHE A 466 18.11 9.86 3.14
CA PHE A 466 18.55 11.04 3.90
C PHE A 466 18.87 12.18 2.94
N ASP A 467 18.51 13.40 3.32
CA ASP A 467 18.93 14.61 2.61
C ASP A 467 20.32 15.05 3.10
N ALA A 468 21.35 14.47 2.47
CA ALA A 468 22.74 14.74 2.85
C ALA A 468 23.16 16.19 2.58
N GLU A 469 22.52 16.87 1.61
CA GLU A 469 22.79 18.29 1.30
C GLU A 469 22.27 19.21 2.44
N GLN A 470 21.07 18.93 2.96
CA GLN A 470 20.51 19.67 4.08
C GLN A 470 21.38 19.55 5.36
N LEU A 471 22.10 18.45 5.49
CA LEU A 471 22.96 18.17 6.65
C LEU A 471 24.36 18.81 6.55
N LYS A 472 24.75 19.42 5.44
CA LYS A 472 26.04 20.11 5.29
C LYS A 472 26.17 21.27 6.27
N GLY A 473 27.36 21.41 6.84
CA GLY A 473 27.67 22.40 7.87
C GLY A 473 27.08 22.12 9.25
N LYS A 474 26.31 21.02 9.42
CA LYS A 474 25.67 20.65 10.69
C LYS A 474 26.53 19.67 11.50
N ASP A 475 26.35 19.70 12.81
CA ASP A 475 26.86 18.66 13.70
C ASP A 475 25.94 17.45 13.63
N LEU A 476 26.50 16.23 13.57
CA LEU A 476 25.76 15.01 13.35
C LEU A 476 25.95 14.03 14.51
N LEU A 477 24.83 13.61 15.12
CA LEU A 477 24.78 12.60 16.17
C LEU A 477 24.08 11.35 15.65
N PHE A 478 24.85 10.34 15.24
CA PHE A 478 24.31 9.04 14.83
C PHE A 478 24.06 8.17 16.05
N ILE A 479 22.85 7.61 16.17
CA ILE A 479 22.43 6.70 17.24
C ILE A 479 21.91 5.42 16.63
N ALA A 480 22.71 4.36 16.69
CA ALA A 480 22.43 3.08 16.06
C ALA A 480 22.21 1.97 17.08
N GLY A 481 21.10 1.21 16.95
CA GLY A 481 20.83 0.01 17.76
C GLY A 481 20.86 -1.27 16.92
N GLY A 482 21.76 -2.20 17.23
CA GLY A 482 21.88 -3.49 16.55
C GLY A 482 22.01 -3.36 15.03
N LEU A 483 21.13 -4.03 14.26
CA LEU A 483 21.14 -3.96 12.79
C LEU A 483 20.82 -2.55 12.24
N GLY A 484 20.28 -1.64 13.07
CA GLY A 484 20.03 -0.24 12.67
C GLY A 484 21.26 0.53 12.22
N ILE A 485 22.47 0.04 12.53
CA ILE A 485 23.70 0.60 11.97
C ILE A 485 23.80 0.41 10.45
N ALA A 486 23.21 -0.63 9.87
CA ALA A 486 23.33 -0.92 8.45
C ALA A 486 22.75 0.19 7.53
N PRO A 487 21.51 0.68 7.71
CA PRO A 487 21.01 1.83 6.96
C PRO A 487 21.75 3.15 7.30
N LEU A 488 22.15 3.34 8.55
CA LEU A 488 22.89 4.56 8.95
C LEU A 488 24.30 4.58 8.37
N ARG A 489 24.96 3.43 8.20
CA ARG A 489 26.31 3.32 7.64
C ARG A 489 26.41 3.92 6.23
N SER A 490 25.35 3.85 5.43
CA SER A 490 25.32 4.49 4.11
C SER A 490 25.52 6.01 4.20
N LEU A 491 24.79 6.68 5.10
CA LEU A 491 24.97 8.12 5.34
C LEU A 491 26.28 8.41 6.08
N PHE A 492 26.60 7.61 7.08
CA PHE A 492 27.80 7.81 7.88
C PHE A 492 29.05 7.75 7.02
N ASN A 493 29.20 6.75 6.15
CA ASN A 493 30.32 6.66 5.22
C ASN A 493 30.31 7.79 4.19
N TYR A 494 29.12 8.20 3.69
CA TYR A 494 29.03 9.36 2.81
C TYR A 494 29.56 10.64 3.50
N VAL A 495 29.23 10.83 4.78
CA VAL A 495 29.75 11.95 5.59
C VAL A 495 31.27 11.84 5.76
N LEU A 496 31.80 10.64 5.98
CA LEU A 496 33.27 10.43 6.08
C LEU A 496 34.00 10.69 4.76
N ASP A 497 33.40 10.31 3.63
CA ASP A 497 33.93 10.55 2.30
C ASP A 497 33.96 12.06 1.94
N ASN A 498 33.03 12.83 2.53
CA ASN A 498 32.88 14.28 2.34
C ASN A 498 33.10 15.04 3.66
N ARG A 499 34.02 14.56 4.49
CA ARG A 499 34.18 14.97 5.90
C ARG A 499 34.24 16.49 6.14
N LYS A 500 34.85 17.23 5.21
CA LYS A 500 35.03 18.69 5.30
C LYS A 500 33.73 19.48 5.19
N ASP A 501 32.69 18.89 4.65
CA ASP A 501 31.37 19.50 4.43
C ASP A 501 30.50 19.46 5.69
N TYR A 502 30.93 18.76 6.76
CA TYR A 502 30.14 18.53 7.96
C TYR A 502 30.85 19.02 9.20
N GLY A 503 30.09 19.46 10.21
CA GLY A 503 30.58 19.85 11.52
C GLY A 503 31.09 18.65 12.33
N ARG A 504 30.85 18.65 13.63
CA ARG A 504 31.23 17.55 14.52
C ARG A 504 30.43 16.28 14.18
N VAL A 505 31.09 15.13 14.20
CA VAL A 505 30.45 13.82 13.92
C VAL A 505 30.61 12.91 15.13
N ILE A 506 29.50 12.43 15.67
CA ILE A 506 29.43 11.53 16.81
C ILE A 506 28.69 10.28 16.40
N LEU A 507 29.20 9.08 16.68
CA LEU A 507 28.54 7.81 16.50
C LEU A 507 28.36 7.11 17.85
N LEU A 508 27.11 6.90 18.26
CA LEU A 508 26.74 6.03 19.37
C LEU A 508 26.19 4.73 18.79
N TYR A 509 26.80 3.61 19.16
CA TYR A 509 26.37 2.30 18.66
C TYR A 509 26.18 1.31 19.80
N GLY A 510 24.98 0.71 19.89
CA GLY A 510 24.63 -0.29 20.88
C GLY A 510 24.21 -1.63 20.24
N CYS A 511 24.66 -2.74 20.83
CA CYS A 511 24.18 -4.07 20.49
C CYS A 511 23.98 -4.89 21.78
N LYS A 512 23.46 -6.11 21.68
CA LYS A 512 23.16 -6.91 22.88
C LYS A 512 24.43 -7.42 23.58
N GLU A 513 25.35 -7.96 22.79
CA GLU A 513 26.59 -8.58 23.27
C GLU A 513 27.75 -8.19 22.35
N PRO A 514 29.04 -8.23 22.82
CA PRO A 514 30.21 -7.89 22.01
C PRO A 514 30.28 -8.65 20.68
N ARG A 515 29.95 -9.94 20.66
CA ARG A 515 29.94 -10.79 19.46
C ARG A 515 28.85 -10.46 18.45
N GLU A 516 27.84 -9.67 18.82
CA GLU A 516 26.80 -9.17 17.92
C GLU A 516 27.15 -7.80 17.30
N MET A 517 28.33 -7.26 17.57
CA MET A 517 28.78 -5.98 17.02
C MET A 517 29.10 -6.12 15.53
N LEU A 518 28.34 -5.40 14.71
CA LEU A 518 28.53 -5.37 13.26
C LEU A 518 29.67 -4.40 12.90
N PHE A 519 30.34 -4.67 11.77
CA PHE A 519 31.41 -3.80 11.23
C PHE A 519 32.58 -3.58 12.18
N GLY A 520 32.94 -4.56 13.00
CA GLY A 520 33.93 -4.42 14.07
C GLY A 520 35.29 -3.87 13.62
N ASP A 521 35.81 -4.26 12.43
CA ASP A 521 37.08 -3.74 11.89
C ASP A 521 36.97 -2.27 11.52
N GLU A 522 35.87 -1.87 10.89
CA GLU A 522 35.62 -0.44 10.55
C GLU A 522 35.49 0.40 11.82
N LEU A 523 34.77 -0.10 12.83
CA LEU A 523 34.58 0.59 14.10
C LEU A 523 35.90 0.72 14.90
N ARG A 524 36.76 -0.31 14.86
CA ARG A 524 38.11 -0.24 15.45
C ARG A 524 38.99 0.78 14.74
N ALA A 525 38.87 0.88 13.42
CA ALA A 525 39.58 1.93 12.66
C ALA A 525 39.01 3.32 12.97
N LEU A 526 37.69 3.42 13.11
CA LEU A 526 37.01 4.67 13.48
C LEU A 526 37.43 5.18 14.85
N ALA A 527 37.56 4.30 15.84
CA ALA A 527 38.00 4.67 17.19
C ALA A 527 39.40 5.32 17.26
N LYS A 528 40.21 5.16 16.19
CA LYS A 528 41.54 5.78 16.06
C LYS A 528 41.53 7.15 15.37
N ARG A 529 40.37 7.59 14.86
CA ARG A 529 40.21 8.89 14.19
C ARG A 529 40.05 10.01 15.22
N ASN A 530 40.63 11.16 14.94
CA ASN A 530 40.52 12.34 15.80
C ASN A 530 39.38 13.28 15.39
N ASP A 531 38.78 13.05 14.22
CA ASP A 531 37.73 13.88 13.61
C ASP A 531 36.32 13.30 13.77
N VAL A 532 36.20 12.15 14.45
CA VAL A 532 34.92 11.47 14.78
C VAL A 532 34.97 11.00 16.23
N GLU A 533 33.93 11.26 16.98
CA GLU A 533 33.75 10.70 18.33
C GLU A 533 32.92 9.40 18.22
N PHE A 534 33.50 8.28 18.66
CA PHE A 534 32.81 6.99 18.65
C PHE A 534 32.67 6.44 20.07
N LYS A 535 31.44 6.06 20.46
CA LYS A 535 31.15 5.38 21.73
C LYS A 535 30.29 4.15 21.51
N PRO A 536 30.84 2.95 21.79
CA PRO A 536 30.10 1.70 21.76
C PRO A 536 29.49 1.35 23.10
N THR A 537 28.37 0.60 23.10
CA THR A 537 27.79 -0.03 24.28
C THR A 537 27.27 -1.43 23.96
N VAL A 538 27.24 -2.29 24.98
CA VAL A 538 26.52 -3.57 24.92
C VAL A 538 25.52 -3.65 26.06
N ASP A 539 24.36 -4.29 25.84
CA ASP A 539 23.35 -4.44 26.89
C ASP A 539 23.93 -5.24 28.08
N TRP A 540 24.72 -6.25 27.77
CA TRP A 540 25.48 -7.05 28.74
C TRP A 540 26.73 -7.68 28.10
N CYS A 541 27.70 -8.05 28.90
CA CYS A 541 28.91 -8.74 28.47
C CYS A 541 29.02 -10.10 29.18
N PRO A 542 29.13 -11.23 28.43
CA PRO A 542 29.41 -12.53 29.02
C PRO A 542 30.75 -12.54 29.78
N GLU A 543 30.84 -13.30 30.90
CA GLU A 543 32.04 -13.36 31.72
C GLU A 543 33.30 -13.84 30.98
N ASN A 544 33.11 -14.59 29.89
CA ASN A 544 34.20 -15.14 29.07
C ASN A 544 34.54 -14.25 27.85
N GLU A 545 33.96 -13.06 27.72
CA GLU A 545 34.26 -12.09 26.66
C GLU A 545 34.95 -10.84 27.25
N LEU A 546 35.89 -10.26 26.48
CA LEU A 546 36.54 -8.99 26.85
C LEU A 546 35.75 -7.84 26.22
N TRP A 547 35.38 -6.86 27.04
CA TRP A 547 34.72 -5.64 26.63
C TRP A 547 35.25 -4.43 27.38
N GLU A 548 35.77 -3.44 26.67
CA GLU A 548 36.31 -2.21 27.22
C GLU A 548 35.36 -1.01 27.09
N GLY A 549 34.20 -1.20 26.41
CA GLY A 549 33.20 -0.15 26.20
C GLY A 549 32.19 -0.02 27.35
N ASN A 550 31.18 0.80 27.15
CA ASN A 550 30.07 0.94 28.10
C ASN A 550 29.22 -0.32 28.16
N ILE A 551 28.64 -0.62 29.32
CA ILE A 551 27.62 -1.66 29.51
C ILE A 551 26.32 -0.99 29.89
N GLY A 552 25.27 -1.22 29.12
CA GLY A 552 23.95 -0.65 29.26
C GLY A 552 23.29 -0.35 27.91
N VAL A 553 22.02 -0.01 27.96
CA VAL A 553 21.24 0.34 26.75
C VAL A 553 21.77 1.63 26.09
N ILE A 554 21.49 1.81 24.80
CA ILE A 554 22.05 2.91 23.99
C ILE A 554 21.87 4.31 24.60
N THR A 555 20.79 4.55 25.33
CA THR A 555 20.53 5.86 25.98
C THR A 555 21.55 6.19 27.07
N THR A 556 22.25 5.21 27.66
CA THR A 556 23.32 5.46 28.64
C THR A 556 24.53 6.18 28.04
N LEU A 557 24.67 6.17 26.71
CA LEU A 557 25.75 6.90 26.01
C LEU A 557 25.44 8.37 25.75
N ILE A 558 24.15 8.74 25.63
CA ILE A 558 23.76 10.12 25.29
C ILE A 558 24.29 11.14 26.34
N PRO A 559 24.22 10.86 27.67
CA PRO A 559 24.82 11.73 28.68
C PRO A 559 26.33 11.84 28.62
N GLN A 560 27.02 10.90 27.98
CA GLN A 560 28.49 10.85 27.92
C GLN A 560 29.08 11.67 26.78
N VAL A 561 28.25 12.31 25.95
CA VAL A 561 28.68 13.15 24.84
C VAL A 561 28.13 14.56 25.02
N ASN A 562 28.98 15.56 24.75
CA ASN A 562 28.53 16.94 24.72
C ASN A 562 28.20 17.32 23.29
N PHE A 563 27.08 17.95 23.08
CA PHE A 563 26.65 18.51 21.78
C PHE A 563 25.76 19.73 22.01
N ASP A 564 25.74 20.63 21.07
CA ASP A 564 24.82 21.77 21.06
C ASP A 564 23.51 21.33 20.43
N PRO A 565 22.38 21.31 21.16
CA PRO A 565 21.10 20.87 20.62
C PRO A 565 20.57 21.72 19.45
N GLU A 566 20.94 23.00 19.38
CA GLU A 566 20.47 23.92 18.32
C GLU A 566 21.21 23.72 17.00
N THR A 567 22.42 23.14 17.00
CA THR A 567 23.21 22.90 15.78
C THR A 567 23.29 21.44 15.39
N THR A 568 22.94 20.51 16.31
CA THR A 568 23.13 19.07 16.13
C THR A 568 21.87 18.41 15.57
N TYR A 569 22.06 17.61 14.52
CA TYR A 569 21.03 16.73 13.96
C TYR A 569 21.27 15.29 14.44
N ALA A 570 20.27 14.72 15.12
CA ALA A 570 20.29 13.34 15.61
C ALA A 570 19.67 12.40 14.58
N ILE A 571 20.47 11.43 14.11
CA ILE A 571 20.06 10.44 13.10
C ILE A 571 19.95 9.08 13.79
N VAL A 572 18.72 8.55 13.91
CA VAL A 572 18.42 7.41 14.78
C VAL A 572 17.88 6.24 13.96
N CYS A 573 18.44 5.05 14.17
CA CYS A 573 17.89 3.81 13.65
C CYS A 573 18.15 2.63 14.60
N GLY A 574 17.11 1.83 14.84
CA GLY A 574 17.19 0.67 15.72
C GLY A 574 15.84 0.00 15.95
N PRO A 575 15.74 -0.88 16.93
CA PRO A 575 14.48 -1.53 17.29
C PRO A 575 13.40 -0.51 17.68
N PRO A 576 12.11 -0.77 17.42
CA PRO A 576 11.00 0.16 17.69
C PRO A 576 10.98 0.72 19.10
N ILE A 577 11.24 -0.14 20.09
CA ILE A 577 11.28 0.28 21.50
C ILE A 577 12.35 1.34 21.78
N MET A 578 13.47 1.31 21.06
CA MET A 578 14.57 2.25 21.23
C MET A 578 14.17 3.70 20.92
N TYR A 579 13.33 3.90 19.89
CA TYR A 579 12.94 5.25 19.47
C TYR A 579 12.30 6.06 20.60
N LYS A 580 11.40 5.44 21.39
CA LYS A 580 10.71 6.11 22.49
C LYS A 580 11.67 6.69 23.52
N PHE A 581 12.66 5.90 23.92
CA PHE A 581 13.62 6.31 24.95
C PHE A 581 14.64 7.30 24.41
N VAL A 582 15.16 7.07 23.20
CA VAL A 582 16.13 8.00 22.57
C VAL A 582 15.49 9.35 22.30
N ILE A 583 14.26 9.40 21.76
CA ILE A 583 13.55 10.66 21.53
C ILE A 583 13.29 11.38 22.85
N ALA A 584 12.85 10.67 23.90
CA ALA A 584 12.61 11.26 25.21
C ALA A 584 13.88 11.91 25.79
N ASP A 585 15.03 11.23 25.67
CA ASP A 585 16.33 11.77 26.13
C ASP A 585 16.78 12.99 25.30
N LEU A 586 16.72 12.90 23.97
CA LEU A 586 17.02 14.04 23.08
C LEU A 586 16.14 15.25 23.37
N LYS A 587 14.84 15.04 23.61
CA LYS A 587 13.89 16.11 23.98
C LYS A 587 14.21 16.72 25.35
N SER A 588 14.60 15.91 26.34
CA SER A 588 15.01 16.40 27.65
C SER A 588 16.23 17.33 27.56
N ARG A 589 17.07 17.12 26.53
CA ARG A 589 18.25 17.95 26.20
C ARG A 589 17.91 19.09 25.24
N LYS A 590 16.61 19.35 24.98
CA LYS A 590 16.11 20.44 24.13
C LYS A 590 16.47 20.34 22.64
N VAL A 591 16.79 19.14 22.13
CA VAL A 591 16.94 18.95 20.68
C VAL A 591 15.61 19.24 19.99
N PRO A 592 15.57 20.14 18.99
CA PRO A 592 14.38 20.45 18.24
C PRO A 592 13.79 19.21 17.52
N ASP A 593 12.46 19.13 17.40
CA ASP A 593 11.80 17.99 16.76
C ASP A 593 12.21 17.80 15.29
N ASP A 594 12.52 18.88 14.60
CA ASP A 594 12.98 18.88 13.21
C ASP A 594 14.46 18.53 13.04
N HIS A 595 15.23 18.51 14.13
CA HIS A 595 16.61 18.01 14.16
C HIS A 595 16.70 16.51 14.48
N ILE A 596 15.60 15.83 14.75
CA ILE A 596 15.56 14.38 14.98
C ILE A 596 15.10 13.67 13.72
N ILE A 597 15.95 12.86 13.14
CA ILE A 597 15.70 12.11 11.90
C ILE A 597 15.68 10.62 12.21
N LEU A 598 14.60 9.94 11.86
CA LEU A 598 14.37 8.53 12.16
C LEU A 598 14.32 7.72 10.87
N SER A 599 14.93 6.53 10.88
CA SER A 599 14.78 5.55 9.79
C SER A 599 13.91 4.41 10.28
N LEU A 600 12.68 4.32 9.77
CA LEU A 600 11.65 3.38 10.25
C LEU A 600 11.64 2.07 9.46
N GLU A 601 11.31 0.98 10.15
CA GLU A 601 11.08 -0.34 9.56
C GLU A 601 9.59 -0.68 9.53
N ARG A 602 9.13 -1.28 8.43
CA ARG A 602 7.79 -1.87 8.26
C ARG A 602 7.86 -3.04 7.28
N ARG A 603 6.81 -3.86 7.26
CA ARG A 603 6.68 -4.89 6.23
C ARG A 603 6.52 -4.22 4.85
N MET A 604 7.44 -4.46 3.95
CA MET A 604 7.42 -3.94 2.58
C MET A 604 7.34 -5.09 1.58
N LYS A 605 6.63 -4.90 0.46
CA LYS A 605 6.41 -5.91 -0.57
C LYS A 605 6.45 -5.33 -1.99
N CYS A 606 5.96 -4.12 -2.19
CA CYS A 606 5.93 -3.53 -3.54
C CYS A 606 7.05 -2.49 -3.75
N GLY A 607 7.55 -1.87 -2.70
CA GLY A 607 8.54 -0.79 -2.76
C GLY A 607 7.99 0.58 -3.20
N VAL A 608 6.72 0.69 -3.61
CA VAL A 608 6.17 1.84 -4.35
C VAL A 608 4.83 2.37 -3.81
N GLY A 609 4.47 2.04 -2.55
CA GLY A 609 3.28 2.58 -1.89
C GLY A 609 1.93 2.04 -2.39
N LYS A 610 1.86 0.82 -2.97
CA LYS A 610 0.62 0.25 -3.53
C LYS A 610 0.01 -0.85 -2.67
N CYS A 611 0.79 -1.79 -2.15
CA CYS A 611 0.26 -3.00 -1.50
C CYS A 611 -0.37 -2.77 -0.11
N GLY A 612 -0.02 -1.68 0.58
CA GLY A 612 -0.60 -1.31 1.85
C GLY A 612 0.05 -1.93 3.10
N HIS A 613 1.01 -2.86 2.97
CA HIS A 613 1.64 -3.52 4.12
C HIS A 613 2.41 -2.56 5.04
N CYS A 614 3.18 -1.64 4.43
CA CYS A 614 4.00 -0.67 5.17
C CYS A 614 3.25 0.60 5.58
N GLN A 615 1.92 0.62 5.44
CA GLN A 615 1.11 1.82 5.68
C GLN A 615 1.04 2.16 7.17
N ILE A 616 1.31 3.44 7.48
CA ILE A 616 1.09 4.09 8.77
C ILE A 616 0.18 5.27 8.48
N ASN A 617 -1.08 5.25 8.93
CA ASN A 617 -2.09 6.24 8.57
C ASN A 617 -2.14 6.47 7.04
N GLN A 618 -1.95 7.71 6.56
CA GLN A 618 -1.87 8.04 5.13
C GLN A 618 -0.47 7.82 4.52
N ILE A 619 0.53 7.51 5.32
CA ILE A 619 1.93 7.38 4.92
C ILE A 619 2.24 5.94 4.49
N TYR A 620 3.01 5.75 3.44
CA TYR A 620 3.60 4.47 3.03
C TYR A 620 5.11 4.50 3.21
N VAL A 621 5.63 3.77 4.21
CA VAL A 621 7.05 3.81 4.58
C VAL A 621 7.99 3.49 3.41
N CYS A 622 7.60 2.58 2.51
CA CYS A 622 8.41 2.24 1.34
C CYS A 622 8.48 3.34 0.27
N LYS A 623 7.59 4.34 0.32
CA LYS A 623 7.51 5.45 -0.64
C LYS A 623 7.82 6.79 0.00
N ASP A 624 7.09 7.12 1.09
CA ASP A 624 7.14 8.41 1.77
C ASP A 624 8.31 8.46 2.80
N GLY A 625 8.91 7.28 3.12
CA GLY A 625 10.07 7.04 3.96
C GLY A 625 11.15 6.24 3.23
N PRO A 626 11.93 5.41 3.94
CA PRO A 626 11.87 5.08 5.37
C PRO A 626 12.39 6.16 6.32
N VAL A 627 12.98 7.20 5.79
CA VAL A 627 13.59 8.30 6.55
C VAL A 627 12.55 9.39 6.80
N PHE A 628 12.33 9.72 8.08
CA PHE A 628 11.36 10.72 8.50
C PHE A 628 11.98 11.70 9.49
N ASN A 629 11.68 12.96 9.30
CA ASN A 629 11.88 13.95 10.34
C ASN A 629 10.81 13.73 11.44
N TYR A 630 11.23 13.68 12.72
CA TYR A 630 10.34 13.40 13.83
C TYR A 630 9.19 14.42 13.93
N SER A 631 9.44 15.69 13.61
CA SER A 631 8.41 16.73 13.61
C SER A 631 7.21 16.39 12.72
N LYS A 632 7.43 15.62 11.63
CA LYS A 632 6.37 15.19 10.68
C LYS A 632 5.59 13.97 11.14
N ILE A 633 6.13 13.16 12.04
CA ILE A 633 5.52 11.89 12.45
C ILE A 633 5.17 11.79 13.94
N LYS A 634 5.56 12.77 14.76
CA LYS A 634 5.30 12.77 16.22
C LYS A 634 3.84 12.67 16.61
N GLY A 635 2.93 13.16 15.76
CA GLY A 635 1.48 13.09 15.96
C GLY A 635 0.80 12.01 15.13
N VAL A 636 1.57 11.14 14.45
CA VAL A 636 1.03 10.07 13.61
C VAL A 636 0.92 8.80 14.45
N PRO A 637 -0.29 8.35 14.79
CA PRO A 637 -0.48 7.10 15.51
C PRO A 637 0.14 5.91 14.75
N GLU A 638 0.64 4.92 15.48
CA GLU A 638 1.36 3.73 14.95
C GLU A 638 2.73 4.05 14.29
N ALA A 639 3.24 5.30 14.33
CA ALA A 639 4.53 5.61 13.73
C ALA A 639 5.70 5.08 14.58
N LEU A 640 5.58 5.16 15.92
CA LEU A 640 6.62 4.80 16.90
C LEU A 640 6.11 3.82 17.96
#